data_65f867147cf2586301e0ec6aaa4d0c41
#
_entry.id   65f867147cf2586301e0ec6aaa4d0c41
#
_cell.length_a   1.000
_cell.length_b   1.000
_cell.length_c   1.000
_cell.angle_alpha   90.00
_cell.angle_beta   90.00
_cell.angle_gamma   90.00
#
_symmetry.space_group_name_H-M   'P 1'
#
loop_
_entity.id
_entity.type
_entity.pdbx_description
1 polymer ?
#
loop_
_entity_poly.entity_id
_entity_poly.type
_entity_poly.pdbx_seq_one_letter_code
_entity_poly.pdbx_strand_id
1 'polypeptide(L)'
;MKKFVVYLFLLFSITMQAQNQSRQLLGGVYNSLTKTGMSGVKVTLMNPDSSIIDTTRTKLGTVSGVPNSSFFLFPIKSGNYLLKFSYSGYETQIINLKIKDTRSFYVTIDFIYLKPQRKVRMLNGAVVKATRIKMVYKGDTIVYDADAFNLSKGSMLDALIAELPGAQLKDDGRIFVNGELVEELLLNGKDFFRGDRNVLLENLPSYMVKNIKVYKKNDPLKDLMQQNPLVMDVLLKKEYSRGWIANGEMSGGTKERYLSRLFGLHYSDYARLSVYGNMNNINDVRKPGRTGDWQPNDLLSGLQTTHKGGIDYLYENPLSTWKINTSNEVQHTKSNNQMWINNTLFLPTENAYSMNLWSPRNENTRWSTQNKISKFFGKMNSYVPIGLMTVLTANLSYETYMSENSSKLAELSVPLDSLTMKNPLEYLLQATKESQWYNKLLNRSNYISQEDGYQLNTDGKLMIDLYSKSNDVYRLDAGWNYEKDNTTIFNKQLVEYPNSKSTNDDYRHVYKTNPIERCDLNASFTYVYKLPFNLYLDAKTTYQHHYSSTDRSLFNLQKLENWGESAYRELTELPSTYDSLQLASDAMNSYYSHTRENEEEIMVGAESNGLKVSKGSSLYLSIFFPINLNQTNLHYKRAAIDTVLTRNNDFFKPSIFLRLRTEKKTTYTFYYTQSTSAPSLVYRLDFKDDTDPLNIMLNNANLKNTTNHQLSLTFKKEKTKHQIMFSTDLNGFLTQHALAMGFLYDTKTGIRTTRPDNVNGNWNIGGGTNYTRCLDAKDLLSFESHTGYQYVHSVDLTGTTDGSGVERSVVHNVNLNEELGLNYKIGQNKVGLKGKVAWSDITSGRANFQNMNVWDFRYGVTGLWNLPLKLQLSTDLTMFSRRGYELNSMNTNDLVWNARLSRTFLNGNLTCFVDGFDILGNLSNIYRSVNAQGRTETRYNVVPRYVMLHVIYRLNVQPKKNR
;
A
#
# COMPACT_ATOMS: atom_id res chain seq x y z
N MET A 1 -12.28 -24.45 29.21
CA MET A 1 -11.77 -24.68 27.85
C MET A 1 -11.97 -26.11 27.31
N LYS A 2 -11.54 -27.18 27.98
CA LYS A 2 -11.75 -28.58 27.49
C LYS A 2 -13.20 -28.96 27.15
N LYS A 3 -14.18 -28.48 27.89
CA LYS A 3 -15.59 -28.76 27.60
C LYS A 3 -16.17 -27.97 26.43
N PHE A 4 -15.65 -26.78 26.14
CA PHE A 4 -16.10 -25.93 25.04
C PHE A 4 -15.63 -26.48 23.66
N VAL A 5 -14.39 -26.98 23.60
CA VAL A 5 -13.83 -27.62 22.40
C VAL A 5 -14.58 -28.93 22.07
N VAL A 6 -14.99 -29.69 23.09
CA VAL A 6 -15.78 -30.92 22.89
C VAL A 6 -17.21 -30.60 22.44
N TYR A 7 -17.82 -29.52 22.93
CA TYR A 7 -19.13 -29.08 22.44
C TYR A 7 -19.06 -28.51 21.01
N LEU A 8 -17.98 -27.82 20.65
CA LEU A 8 -17.77 -27.35 19.26
C LEU A 8 -17.59 -28.54 18.30
N PHE A 9 -16.86 -29.58 18.70
CA PHE A 9 -16.74 -30.82 17.94
C PHE A 9 -18.06 -31.62 17.85
N LEU A 10 -18.88 -31.62 18.91
CA LEU A 10 -20.19 -32.26 18.92
C LEU A 10 -21.22 -31.49 18.09
N LEU A 11 -21.19 -30.17 18.04
CA LEU A 11 -22.03 -29.36 17.17
C LEU A 11 -21.70 -29.57 15.68
N PHE A 12 -20.41 -29.81 15.35
CA PHE A 12 -19.99 -30.17 14.01
C PHE A 12 -20.42 -31.58 13.56
N SER A 13 -20.60 -32.51 14.54
CA SER A 13 -20.97 -33.91 14.24
C SER A 13 -22.46 -34.11 14.03
N ILE A 14 -23.33 -33.16 14.41
CA ILE A 14 -24.80 -33.33 14.33
C ILE A 14 -25.41 -32.88 12.99
N THR A 15 -24.67 -32.14 12.16
CA THR A 15 -25.17 -31.65 10.86
C THR A 15 -24.64 -32.39 9.64
N MET A 16 -23.85 -33.45 9.80
CA MET A 16 -23.40 -34.29 8.69
C MET A 16 -24.40 -35.46 8.42
N GLN A 17 -25.54 -35.17 7.87
CA GLN A 17 -26.18 -36.14 7.00
C GLN A 17 -25.39 -36.23 5.71
N ALA A 18 -24.56 -37.27 5.60
CA ALA A 18 -23.82 -37.59 4.39
C ALA A 18 -24.80 -37.88 3.25
N GLN A 19 -25.15 -36.88 2.44
CA GLN A 19 -25.62 -37.12 1.11
C GLN A 19 -24.48 -37.79 0.33
N ASN A 20 -24.72 -38.97 -0.20
CA ASN A 20 -23.85 -39.71 -1.11
C ASN A 20 -23.59 -38.84 -2.35
N GLN A 21 -22.65 -37.91 -2.28
CA GLN A 21 -22.26 -37.13 -3.44
C GLN A 21 -21.28 -37.93 -4.29
N SER A 22 -21.70 -38.20 -5.53
CA SER A 22 -20.86 -38.77 -6.58
C SER A 22 -19.64 -37.89 -6.84
N ARG A 23 -18.45 -38.51 -6.97
CA ARG A 23 -17.23 -37.87 -7.41
C ARG A 23 -17.48 -37.12 -8.71
N GLN A 24 -16.69 -36.07 -8.97
CA GLN A 24 -16.81 -35.26 -10.16
C GLN A 24 -15.63 -35.52 -11.09
N LEU A 25 -15.90 -35.99 -12.31
CA LEU A 25 -14.90 -36.02 -13.39
C LEU A 25 -14.73 -34.62 -13.95
N LEU A 26 -13.50 -34.11 -13.93
CA LEU A 26 -13.15 -32.79 -14.42
C LEU A 26 -12.16 -32.92 -15.58
N GLY A 27 -12.43 -32.25 -16.69
CA GLY A 27 -11.52 -32.18 -17.85
C GLY A 27 -11.67 -30.87 -18.60
N GLY A 28 -10.76 -30.61 -19.54
CA GLY A 28 -10.76 -29.40 -20.38
C GLY A 28 -10.62 -29.71 -21.86
N VAL A 29 -11.23 -28.86 -22.70
CA VAL A 29 -11.16 -28.99 -24.16
C VAL A 29 -10.61 -27.69 -24.77
N TYR A 30 -9.61 -27.86 -25.61
CA TYR A 30 -8.87 -26.75 -26.22
C TYR A 30 -8.84 -26.88 -27.73
N ASN A 31 -8.73 -25.76 -28.40
CA ASN A 31 -8.47 -25.73 -29.83
C ASN A 31 -7.01 -26.15 -30.11
N SER A 32 -6.81 -27.13 -30.99
CA SER A 32 -5.46 -27.65 -31.27
C SER A 32 -4.51 -26.64 -31.92
N LEU A 33 -5.04 -25.62 -32.64
CA LEU A 33 -4.24 -24.60 -33.31
C LEU A 33 -3.95 -23.39 -32.40
N THR A 34 -4.97 -22.88 -31.72
CA THR A 34 -4.85 -21.65 -30.91
C THR A 34 -4.48 -21.92 -29.47
N LYS A 35 -4.53 -23.18 -29.02
CA LYS A 35 -4.31 -23.59 -27.62
C LYS A 35 -5.24 -22.89 -26.61
N THR A 36 -6.31 -22.27 -27.07
CA THR A 36 -7.30 -21.61 -26.24
C THR A 36 -8.42 -22.56 -25.82
N GLY A 37 -8.95 -22.41 -24.60
CA GLY A 37 -10.07 -23.18 -24.10
C GLY A 37 -11.33 -22.97 -24.96
N MET A 38 -12.06 -24.04 -25.19
CA MET A 38 -13.28 -24.05 -26.01
C MET A 38 -14.53 -24.16 -25.14
N SER A 39 -15.46 -23.22 -25.28
CA SER A 39 -16.79 -23.25 -24.63
C SER A 39 -17.83 -23.89 -25.52
N GLY A 40 -18.80 -24.60 -24.92
CA GLY A 40 -19.91 -25.17 -25.64
C GLY A 40 -19.64 -26.47 -26.35
N VAL A 41 -18.41 -27.04 -26.20
CA VAL A 41 -18.11 -28.39 -26.72
C VAL A 41 -19.02 -29.41 -26.02
N LYS A 42 -19.77 -30.20 -26.78
CA LYS A 42 -20.58 -31.29 -26.25
C LYS A 42 -19.66 -32.45 -25.83
N VAL A 43 -19.67 -32.75 -24.52
CA VAL A 43 -18.95 -33.86 -23.92
C VAL A 43 -19.96 -34.92 -23.50
N THR A 44 -19.85 -36.12 -24.03
CA THR A 44 -20.76 -37.23 -23.74
C THR A 44 -20.02 -38.33 -23.05
N LEU A 45 -20.41 -38.72 -21.84
CA LEU A 45 -19.94 -39.83 -21.06
C LEU A 45 -20.72 -41.09 -21.46
N MET A 46 -20.03 -42.18 -21.80
CA MET A 46 -20.63 -43.43 -22.28
C MET A 46 -20.03 -44.62 -21.56
N ASN A 47 -20.76 -45.71 -21.50
CA ASN A 47 -20.22 -47.01 -21.12
C ASN A 47 -19.30 -47.57 -22.21
N PRO A 48 -18.51 -48.62 -21.93
CA PRO A 48 -17.68 -49.28 -22.93
C PRO A 48 -18.46 -49.83 -24.15
N ASP A 49 -19.75 -50.09 -23.98
CA ASP A 49 -20.68 -50.52 -25.07
C ASP A 49 -21.24 -49.36 -25.89
N SER A 50 -20.76 -48.13 -25.66
CA SER A 50 -21.19 -46.91 -26.31
C SER A 50 -22.59 -46.41 -25.90
N SER A 51 -23.23 -47.02 -24.92
CA SER A 51 -24.49 -46.46 -24.34
C SER A 51 -24.20 -45.16 -23.57
N ILE A 52 -25.06 -44.15 -23.76
CA ILE A 52 -24.85 -42.81 -23.18
C ILE A 52 -25.28 -42.82 -21.70
N ILE A 53 -24.36 -42.42 -20.82
CA ILE A 53 -24.63 -42.22 -19.39
C ILE A 53 -25.09 -40.81 -19.12
N ASP A 54 -24.38 -39.81 -19.64
CA ASP A 54 -24.64 -38.39 -19.38
C ASP A 54 -23.99 -37.50 -20.47
N THR A 55 -24.47 -36.27 -20.57
CA THR A 55 -23.99 -35.29 -21.54
C THR A 55 -23.88 -33.91 -20.93
N THR A 56 -22.76 -33.27 -21.09
CA THR A 56 -22.54 -31.88 -20.64
C THR A 56 -21.92 -31.04 -21.75
N ARG A 57 -21.74 -29.74 -21.48
CA ARG A 57 -21.02 -28.82 -22.37
C ARG A 57 -19.90 -28.14 -21.62
N THR A 58 -18.76 -27.92 -22.28
CA THR A 58 -17.66 -27.17 -21.70
C THR A 58 -18.05 -25.74 -21.43
N LYS A 59 -17.54 -25.20 -20.31
CA LYS A 59 -17.63 -23.79 -19.89
C LYS A 59 -16.23 -23.21 -19.84
N LEU A 60 -16.11 -21.89 -20.03
CA LEU A 60 -14.88 -21.18 -19.77
C LEU A 60 -14.89 -20.64 -18.33
N GLY A 61 -13.77 -20.75 -17.65
CA GLY A 61 -13.59 -20.26 -16.30
C GLY A 61 -12.12 -20.17 -15.93
N THR A 62 -11.83 -19.79 -14.70
CA THR A 62 -10.50 -19.85 -14.11
C THR A 62 -10.37 -21.19 -13.40
N VAL A 63 -9.53 -22.07 -13.88
CA VAL A 63 -9.24 -23.36 -13.22
C VAL A 63 -7.76 -23.40 -12.89
N SER A 64 -7.41 -23.64 -11.63
CA SER A 64 -6.04 -23.64 -11.12
C SER A 64 -5.23 -22.37 -11.50
N GLY A 65 -5.86 -21.18 -11.42
CA GLY A 65 -5.20 -19.92 -11.72
C GLY A 65 -5.00 -19.61 -13.22
N VAL A 66 -5.42 -20.51 -14.14
CA VAL A 66 -5.32 -20.26 -15.58
C VAL A 66 -6.62 -19.62 -16.08
N PRO A 67 -6.61 -18.35 -16.47
CA PRO A 67 -7.78 -17.67 -17.03
C PRO A 67 -8.18 -18.29 -18.37
N ASN A 68 -9.50 -18.31 -18.65
CA ASN A 68 -10.09 -18.87 -19.87
C ASN A 68 -9.80 -20.37 -20.09
N SER A 69 -9.60 -21.11 -19.02
CA SER A 69 -9.56 -22.58 -19.11
C SER A 69 -10.94 -23.10 -19.46
N SER A 70 -11.00 -24.00 -20.44
CA SER A 70 -12.22 -24.76 -20.74
C SER A 70 -12.36 -25.89 -19.73
N PHE A 71 -13.55 -26.12 -19.21
CA PHE A 71 -13.80 -27.25 -18.31
C PHE A 71 -15.18 -27.85 -18.49
N PHE A 72 -15.31 -29.12 -18.14
CA PHE A 72 -16.57 -29.85 -18.00
C PHE A 72 -16.55 -30.69 -16.73
N LEU A 73 -17.71 -30.99 -16.21
CA LEU A 73 -17.90 -31.78 -14.99
C LEU A 73 -18.95 -32.87 -15.23
N PHE A 74 -18.65 -34.08 -14.74
CA PHE A 74 -19.61 -35.20 -14.67
C PHE A 74 -19.56 -35.85 -13.29
N PRO A 75 -20.71 -36.21 -12.71
CA PRO A 75 -20.72 -37.16 -11.59
C PRO A 75 -20.28 -38.54 -12.08
N ILE A 76 -19.29 -39.14 -11.40
CA ILE A 76 -18.73 -40.43 -11.87
C ILE A 76 -18.39 -41.36 -10.71
N LYS A 77 -18.50 -42.65 -10.95
CA LYS A 77 -18.05 -43.74 -10.07
C LYS A 77 -16.79 -44.38 -10.61
N SER A 78 -16.13 -45.23 -9.82
CA SER A 78 -15.01 -46.03 -10.33
C SER A 78 -15.52 -46.99 -11.41
N GLY A 79 -14.75 -47.11 -12.52
CA GLY A 79 -15.13 -47.96 -13.69
C GLY A 79 -14.39 -47.56 -14.95
N ASN A 80 -14.75 -48.25 -16.07
CA ASN A 80 -14.26 -47.94 -17.41
C ASN A 80 -15.33 -47.21 -18.19
N TYR A 81 -14.94 -46.15 -18.90
CA TYR A 81 -15.85 -45.28 -19.62
C TYR A 81 -15.26 -44.84 -20.95
N LEU A 82 -16.13 -44.33 -21.82
CA LEU A 82 -15.78 -43.63 -23.06
C LEU A 82 -16.21 -42.16 -22.94
N LEU A 83 -15.34 -41.23 -23.32
CA LEU A 83 -15.71 -39.80 -23.44
C LEU A 83 -15.62 -39.39 -24.89
N LYS A 84 -16.74 -38.87 -25.42
CA LYS A 84 -16.88 -38.35 -26.78
C LYS A 84 -16.99 -36.83 -26.75
N PHE A 85 -16.14 -36.15 -27.50
CA PHE A 85 -16.08 -34.71 -27.65
C PHE A 85 -16.56 -34.32 -29.06
N SER A 86 -17.57 -33.49 -29.18
CA SER A 86 -18.07 -33.01 -30.44
C SER A 86 -18.38 -31.53 -30.44
N TYR A 87 -17.97 -30.83 -31.49
CA TYR A 87 -18.23 -29.40 -31.66
C TYR A 87 -18.34 -29.07 -33.14
N SER A 88 -19.30 -28.19 -33.49
CA SER A 88 -19.55 -27.85 -34.90
C SER A 88 -18.30 -27.23 -35.54
N GLY A 89 -17.86 -27.77 -36.69
CA GLY A 89 -16.65 -27.34 -37.37
C GLY A 89 -15.37 -27.95 -36.87
N TYR A 90 -15.46 -28.96 -35.97
CA TYR A 90 -14.27 -29.71 -35.44
C TYR A 90 -14.42 -31.20 -35.63
N GLU A 91 -13.29 -31.91 -35.67
CA GLU A 91 -13.28 -33.37 -35.70
C GLU A 91 -13.75 -33.93 -34.34
N THR A 92 -14.65 -34.93 -34.40
CA THR A 92 -15.11 -35.63 -33.18
C THR A 92 -13.98 -36.51 -32.63
N GLN A 93 -13.72 -36.44 -31.34
CA GLN A 93 -12.70 -37.26 -30.66
C GLN A 93 -13.37 -38.13 -29.59
N ILE A 94 -12.90 -39.39 -29.47
CA ILE A 94 -13.35 -40.32 -28.42
C ILE A 94 -12.10 -40.84 -27.70
N ILE A 95 -12.14 -40.88 -26.37
CA ILE A 95 -11.08 -41.39 -25.51
C ILE A 95 -11.61 -42.45 -24.54
N ASN A 96 -10.78 -43.44 -24.24
CA ASN A 96 -11.05 -44.45 -23.20
C ASN A 96 -10.59 -43.90 -21.85
N LEU A 97 -11.42 -44.04 -20.82
CA LEU A 97 -11.17 -43.53 -19.48
C LEU A 97 -11.33 -44.63 -18.45
N LYS A 98 -10.30 -44.87 -17.63
CA LYS A 98 -10.33 -45.83 -16.52
C LYS A 98 -10.24 -45.05 -15.20
N ILE A 99 -11.33 -45.04 -14.44
CA ILE A 99 -11.42 -44.37 -13.14
C ILE A 99 -11.14 -45.37 -12.04
N LYS A 100 -10.06 -45.10 -11.29
CA LYS A 100 -9.70 -45.87 -10.08
C LYS A 100 -10.40 -45.29 -8.85
N ASP A 101 -10.53 -46.08 -7.81
CA ASP A 101 -11.05 -45.60 -6.54
C ASP A 101 -10.02 -44.70 -5.85
N THR A 102 -10.34 -43.43 -5.61
CA THR A 102 -9.48 -42.43 -4.98
C THR A 102 -10.28 -41.64 -3.94
N ARG A 103 -9.60 -41.10 -2.92
CA ARG A 103 -10.22 -40.20 -1.94
C ARG A 103 -10.55 -38.81 -2.52
N SER A 104 -10.09 -38.51 -3.72
CA SER A 104 -10.32 -37.21 -4.35
C SER A 104 -11.76 -37.04 -4.81
N PHE A 105 -12.38 -35.91 -4.49
CA PHE A 105 -13.71 -35.53 -4.99
C PHE A 105 -13.68 -35.22 -6.49
N TYR A 106 -12.56 -34.73 -7.03
CA TYR A 106 -12.34 -34.52 -8.46
C TYR A 106 -11.38 -35.56 -9.03
N VAL A 107 -11.77 -36.14 -10.12
CA VAL A 107 -10.91 -36.97 -10.97
C VAL A 107 -10.61 -36.16 -12.23
N THR A 108 -9.33 -35.83 -12.45
CA THR A 108 -8.92 -35.03 -13.59
C THR A 108 -8.39 -35.89 -14.74
N ILE A 109 -8.62 -35.42 -15.96
CA ILE A 109 -8.02 -36.00 -17.19
C ILE A 109 -7.18 -34.93 -17.90
N ASP A 110 -6.30 -35.40 -18.80
CA ASP A 110 -5.48 -34.53 -19.63
C ASP A 110 -6.30 -33.64 -20.56
N PHE A 111 -5.71 -32.51 -20.97
CA PHE A 111 -6.36 -31.60 -21.91
C PHE A 111 -6.64 -32.27 -23.27
N ILE A 112 -7.84 -32.09 -23.74
CA ILE A 112 -8.27 -32.61 -25.06
C ILE A 112 -8.15 -31.47 -26.09
N TYR A 113 -7.46 -31.73 -27.18
CA TYR A 113 -7.22 -30.78 -28.26
C TYR A 113 -8.02 -31.13 -29.49
N LEU A 114 -9.12 -30.44 -29.78
CA LEU A 114 -9.92 -30.65 -30.97
C LEU A 114 -9.33 -29.97 -32.19
N LYS A 115 -9.29 -30.69 -33.29
CA LYS A 115 -8.81 -30.21 -34.60
C LYS A 115 -9.98 -29.61 -35.39
N PRO A 116 -9.85 -28.36 -35.96
CA PRO A 116 -10.89 -27.81 -36.81
C PRO A 116 -10.99 -28.53 -38.12
N GLN A 117 -12.23 -28.77 -38.62
CA GLN A 117 -12.48 -29.29 -39.95
C GLN A 117 -12.19 -28.21 -41.00
N ARG A 118 -11.39 -28.52 -42.02
CA ARG A 118 -11.13 -27.59 -43.13
C ARG A 118 -12.33 -27.51 -44.07
N LYS A 119 -13.20 -26.48 -43.89
CA LYS A 119 -14.10 -26.02 -44.95
C LYS A 119 -13.86 -24.57 -45.23
N VAL A 120 -13.28 -24.25 -46.38
CA VAL A 120 -13.14 -22.85 -46.84
C VAL A 120 -14.47 -22.40 -47.47
N ARG A 121 -15.18 -21.44 -46.89
CA ARG A 121 -16.19 -20.60 -47.53
C ARG A 121 -15.82 -19.14 -47.31
N MET A 122 -15.52 -18.44 -48.40
CA MET A 122 -15.42 -16.99 -48.39
C MET A 122 -16.84 -16.41 -48.28
N LEU A 123 -17.09 -15.55 -47.33
CA LEU A 123 -18.28 -14.70 -47.20
C LEU A 123 -17.88 -13.24 -47.32
N ASN A 124 -18.56 -12.51 -48.20
CA ASN A 124 -18.42 -11.05 -48.37
C ASN A 124 -18.81 -10.32 -47.07
N GLY A 125 -17.99 -9.33 -46.67
CA GLY A 125 -18.12 -8.65 -45.40
C GLY A 125 -19.37 -7.79 -45.28
N ALA A 126 -20.18 -8.11 -44.31
CA ALA A 126 -21.15 -7.16 -43.77
C ALA A 126 -20.50 -6.33 -42.66
N VAL A 127 -20.44 -5.03 -42.83
CA VAL A 127 -19.98 -4.11 -41.78
C VAL A 127 -21.09 -3.92 -40.77
N VAL A 128 -21.12 -4.69 -39.71
CA VAL A 128 -22.00 -4.46 -38.54
C VAL A 128 -21.32 -3.42 -37.65
N LYS A 129 -21.86 -2.22 -37.60
CA LYS A 129 -21.58 -1.23 -36.57
C LYS A 129 -22.22 -1.67 -35.25
N ALA A 130 -21.58 -2.59 -34.54
CA ALA A 130 -21.98 -2.91 -33.17
C ALA A 130 -21.33 -1.92 -32.19
N THR A 131 -22.12 -1.34 -31.32
CA THR A 131 -21.59 -0.56 -30.18
C THR A 131 -20.74 -1.50 -29.31
N ARG A 132 -19.42 -1.26 -29.22
CA ARG A 132 -18.54 -2.10 -28.43
C ARG A 132 -18.86 -1.94 -26.94
N ILE A 133 -19.08 -3.05 -26.25
CA ILE A 133 -19.37 -3.08 -24.81
C ILE A 133 -18.05 -2.79 -24.07
N LYS A 134 -18.03 -1.71 -23.30
CA LYS A 134 -16.81 -1.26 -22.58
C LYS A 134 -16.37 -2.23 -21.49
N MET A 135 -17.32 -2.84 -20.78
CA MET A 135 -17.06 -3.68 -19.61
C MET A 135 -18.00 -4.86 -19.56
N VAL A 136 -17.48 -6.06 -19.30
CA VAL A 136 -18.25 -7.29 -19.13
C VAL A 136 -17.77 -8.03 -17.90
N TYR A 137 -18.70 -8.51 -17.08
CA TYR A 137 -18.38 -9.45 -15.99
C TYR A 137 -18.42 -10.89 -16.52
N LYS A 138 -17.30 -11.58 -16.40
CA LYS A 138 -17.16 -13.02 -16.67
C LYS A 138 -16.88 -13.76 -15.36
N GLY A 139 -17.94 -14.22 -14.68
CA GLY A 139 -17.82 -14.72 -13.32
C GLY A 139 -17.34 -13.61 -12.37
N ASP A 140 -16.21 -13.80 -11.70
CA ASP A 140 -15.58 -12.86 -10.78
C ASP A 140 -14.58 -11.92 -11.46
N THR A 141 -14.38 -12.10 -12.77
CA THR A 141 -13.44 -11.29 -13.55
C THR A 141 -14.18 -10.15 -14.25
N ILE A 142 -13.71 -8.93 -14.04
CA ILE A 142 -14.11 -7.77 -14.84
C ILE A 142 -13.23 -7.75 -16.09
N VAL A 143 -13.83 -7.66 -17.26
CA VAL A 143 -13.11 -7.56 -18.53
C VAL A 143 -13.48 -6.25 -19.19
N TYR A 144 -12.51 -5.38 -19.39
CA TYR A 144 -12.64 -4.13 -20.14
C TYR A 144 -12.08 -4.32 -21.56
N ASP A 145 -12.83 -3.91 -22.56
CA ASP A 145 -12.37 -3.86 -23.96
C ASP A 145 -11.67 -2.52 -24.22
N ALA A 146 -10.35 -2.54 -24.37
CA ALA A 146 -9.54 -1.32 -24.54
C ALA A 146 -9.95 -0.52 -25.80
N ASP A 147 -10.37 -1.19 -26.87
CA ASP A 147 -10.80 -0.52 -28.10
C ASP A 147 -12.17 0.19 -27.99
N ALA A 148 -12.89 -0.03 -26.88
CA ALA A 148 -14.16 0.65 -26.60
C ALA A 148 -13.99 2.05 -25.99
N PHE A 149 -12.74 2.43 -25.61
CA PHE A 149 -12.40 3.72 -25.01
C PHE A 149 -11.76 4.64 -26.05
N ASN A 150 -12.31 5.85 -26.18
CA ASN A 150 -11.78 6.85 -27.09
C ASN A 150 -10.64 7.61 -26.41
N LEU A 151 -9.43 7.17 -26.66
CA LEU A 151 -8.21 7.82 -26.18
C LEU A 151 -7.51 8.57 -27.29
N SER A 152 -6.80 9.64 -26.96
CA SER A 152 -5.98 10.35 -27.93
C SER A 152 -4.87 9.43 -28.46
N LYS A 153 -4.50 9.61 -29.72
CA LYS A 153 -3.33 8.92 -30.27
C LYS A 153 -2.09 9.30 -29.46
N GLY A 154 -1.40 8.30 -28.95
CA GLY A 154 -0.25 8.54 -28.10
C GLY A 154 -0.53 8.48 -26.59
N SER A 155 -1.76 8.18 -26.17
CA SER A 155 -2.07 7.88 -24.78
C SER A 155 -1.39 6.58 -24.32
N MET A 156 -0.93 6.57 -23.08
CA MET A 156 -0.32 5.41 -22.45
C MET A 156 -1.36 4.62 -21.63
N LEU A 157 -0.91 3.54 -21.01
CA LEU A 157 -1.76 2.64 -20.24
C LEU A 157 -2.45 3.36 -19.07
N ASP A 158 -1.78 4.28 -18.43
CA ASP A 158 -2.33 5.10 -17.35
C ASP A 158 -3.60 5.86 -17.78
N ALA A 159 -3.57 6.49 -18.97
CA ALA A 159 -4.73 7.19 -19.53
C ALA A 159 -5.89 6.21 -19.83
N LEU A 160 -5.59 4.97 -20.23
CA LEU A 160 -6.59 3.95 -20.44
C LEU A 160 -7.20 3.51 -19.10
N ILE A 161 -6.39 3.26 -18.08
CA ILE A 161 -6.87 2.83 -16.76
C ILE A 161 -7.73 3.91 -16.11
N ALA A 162 -7.35 5.17 -16.24
CA ALA A 162 -8.14 6.30 -15.72
C ALA A 162 -9.53 6.43 -16.35
N GLU A 163 -9.76 5.85 -17.54
CA GLU A 163 -11.05 5.85 -18.23
C GLU A 163 -11.89 4.58 -17.94
N LEU A 164 -11.34 3.60 -17.22
CA LEU A 164 -12.08 2.35 -16.93
C LEU A 164 -13.17 2.61 -15.88
N PRO A 165 -14.41 2.20 -16.13
CA PRO A 165 -15.49 2.31 -15.14
C PRO A 165 -15.14 1.62 -13.82
N GLY A 166 -15.28 2.33 -12.70
CA GLY A 166 -14.96 1.83 -11.37
C GLY A 166 -13.47 1.76 -11.04
N ALA A 167 -12.59 2.15 -11.95
CA ALA A 167 -11.15 2.23 -11.67
C ALA A 167 -10.76 3.65 -11.28
N GLN A 168 -9.91 3.75 -10.26
CA GLN A 168 -9.27 4.99 -9.81
C GLN A 168 -7.76 4.77 -9.86
N LEU A 169 -7.08 5.59 -10.62
CA LEU A 169 -5.63 5.62 -10.68
C LEU A 169 -5.16 6.81 -9.84
N LYS A 170 -4.47 6.54 -8.73
CA LYS A 170 -3.87 7.57 -7.87
C LYS A 170 -2.58 8.10 -8.47
N ASP A 171 -2.18 9.29 -8.05
CA ASP A 171 -0.98 9.95 -8.57
C ASP A 171 0.32 9.21 -8.24
N ASP A 172 0.32 8.41 -7.17
CA ASP A 172 1.43 7.52 -6.78
C ASP A 172 1.48 6.18 -7.56
N GLY A 173 0.60 5.96 -8.55
CA GLY A 173 0.53 4.74 -9.34
C GLY A 173 -0.32 3.63 -8.74
N ARG A 174 -0.87 3.81 -7.55
CA ARG A 174 -1.83 2.86 -6.99
C ARG A 174 -3.11 2.88 -7.80
N ILE A 175 -3.57 1.69 -8.14
CA ILE A 175 -4.82 1.48 -8.89
C ILE A 175 -5.84 0.89 -7.94
N PHE A 176 -7.00 1.49 -7.84
CA PHE A 176 -8.13 0.92 -7.13
C PHE A 176 -9.19 0.55 -8.16
N VAL A 177 -9.80 -0.60 -7.99
CA VAL A 177 -10.96 -1.01 -8.80
C VAL A 177 -12.08 -1.33 -7.84
N ASN A 178 -13.17 -0.59 -7.96
CA ASN A 178 -14.33 -0.73 -7.09
C ASN A 178 -13.97 -0.49 -5.59
N GLY A 179 -13.06 0.45 -5.32
CA GLY A 179 -12.59 0.78 -3.98
C GLY A 179 -11.56 -0.20 -3.41
N GLU A 180 -11.22 -1.29 -4.11
CA GLU A 180 -10.24 -2.28 -3.68
C GLU A 180 -8.90 -2.05 -4.39
N LEU A 181 -7.79 -2.05 -3.64
CA LEU A 181 -6.45 -1.86 -4.18
C LEU A 181 -6.05 -3.02 -5.09
N VAL A 182 -5.58 -2.71 -6.31
CA VAL A 182 -4.93 -3.67 -7.19
C VAL A 182 -3.51 -3.92 -6.67
N GLU A 183 -3.29 -5.10 -6.13
CA GLU A 183 -1.99 -5.47 -5.56
C GLU A 183 -0.96 -5.83 -6.64
N GLU A 184 -1.39 -6.46 -7.74
CA GLU A 184 -0.50 -6.88 -8.82
C GLU A 184 -0.99 -6.33 -10.18
N LEU A 185 -0.07 -5.70 -10.92
CA LEU A 185 -0.29 -5.30 -12.31
C LEU A 185 0.48 -6.25 -13.22
N LEU A 186 -0.26 -7.05 -14.01
CA LEU A 186 0.32 -8.05 -14.91
C LEU A 186 0.28 -7.58 -16.36
N LEU A 187 1.23 -8.07 -17.14
CA LEU A 187 1.25 -7.92 -18.59
C LEU A 187 1.17 -9.30 -19.26
N ASN A 188 0.04 -9.62 -19.94
CA ASN A 188 -0.28 -10.95 -20.48
C ASN A 188 -0.11 -12.06 -19.44
N GLY A 189 -0.70 -11.88 -18.25
CA GLY A 189 -0.67 -12.84 -17.15
C GLY A 189 0.66 -13.00 -16.43
N LYS A 190 1.66 -12.14 -16.72
CA LYS A 190 2.99 -12.23 -16.14
C LYS A 190 3.31 -10.99 -15.31
N ASP A 191 3.75 -11.22 -14.06
CA ASP A 191 4.28 -10.20 -13.17
C ASP A 191 5.68 -9.83 -13.64
N PHE A 192 5.82 -8.64 -14.22
CA PHE A 192 7.06 -8.21 -14.84
C PHE A 192 7.66 -6.99 -14.13
N PHE A 193 6.96 -5.93 -13.94
CA PHE A 193 7.47 -4.71 -13.31
C PHE A 193 7.29 -4.78 -11.78
N ARG A 194 8.19 -5.50 -11.09
CA ARG A 194 8.08 -5.70 -9.63
C ARG A 194 8.51 -4.48 -8.82
N GLY A 195 9.48 -3.74 -9.31
CA GLY A 195 10.01 -2.56 -8.62
C GLY A 195 9.11 -1.33 -8.76
N ASP A 196 8.80 -0.93 -9.99
CA ASP A 196 8.02 0.29 -10.25
C ASP A 196 6.92 0.07 -11.29
N ARG A 197 5.67 0.05 -10.84
CA ARG A 197 4.48 -0.07 -11.72
C ARG A 197 4.32 1.12 -12.67
N ASN A 198 4.84 2.29 -12.30
CA ASN A 198 4.75 3.49 -13.11
C ASN A 198 5.48 3.32 -14.44
N VAL A 199 6.55 2.53 -14.45
CA VAL A 199 7.27 2.20 -15.68
C VAL A 199 6.33 1.60 -16.73
N LEU A 200 5.48 0.65 -16.35
CA LEU A 200 4.49 0.08 -17.28
C LEU A 200 3.37 1.08 -17.63
N LEU A 201 2.84 1.76 -16.62
CA LEU A 201 1.71 2.66 -16.76
C LEU A 201 1.98 3.83 -17.72
N GLU A 202 3.16 4.41 -17.62
CA GLU A 202 3.53 5.61 -18.35
C GLU A 202 4.16 5.34 -19.72
N ASN A 203 4.60 4.10 -19.96
CA ASN A 203 5.38 3.77 -21.15
C ASN A 203 4.70 2.77 -22.09
N LEU A 204 3.68 2.01 -21.63
CA LEU A 204 2.96 1.10 -22.51
C LEU A 204 1.89 1.86 -23.31
N PRO A 205 1.95 1.94 -24.66
CA PRO A 205 0.94 2.61 -25.45
C PRO A 205 -0.43 1.94 -25.34
N SER A 206 -1.48 2.71 -25.08
CA SER A 206 -2.85 2.21 -24.90
C SER A 206 -3.40 1.46 -26.12
N TYR A 207 -3.00 1.84 -27.34
CA TYR A 207 -3.47 1.18 -28.57
C TYR A 207 -2.96 -0.27 -28.73
N MET A 208 -1.93 -0.66 -27.98
CA MET A 208 -1.40 -2.04 -27.97
C MET A 208 -2.25 -2.97 -27.10
N VAL A 209 -3.05 -2.41 -26.19
CA VAL A 209 -3.89 -3.15 -25.26
C VAL A 209 -5.13 -3.65 -25.97
N LYS A 210 -5.45 -4.93 -25.81
CA LYS A 210 -6.69 -5.54 -26.28
C LYS A 210 -7.78 -5.49 -25.22
N ASN A 211 -7.46 -6.04 -24.04
CA ASN A 211 -8.37 -6.12 -22.90
C ASN A 211 -7.59 -5.87 -21.61
N ILE A 212 -8.28 -5.34 -20.62
CA ILE A 212 -7.81 -5.33 -19.23
C ILE A 212 -8.73 -6.24 -18.44
N LYS A 213 -8.16 -7.21 -17.71
CA LYS A 213 -8.90 -8.10 -16.83
C LYS A 213 -8.58 -7.76 -15.38
N VAL A 214 -9.61 -7.68 -14.56
CA VAL A 214 -9.45 -7.49 -13.11
C VAL A 214 -10.10 -8.67 -12.40
N TYR A 215 -9.32 -9.38 -11.60
CA TYR A 215 -9.78 -10.59 -10.91
C TYR A 215 -8.98 -10.83 -9.64
N LYS A 216 -9.54 -11.60 -8.72
CA LYS A 216 -8.81 -12.07 -7.55
C LYS A 216 -7.99 -13.31 -7.95
N LYS A 217 -6.69 -13.22 -7.75
CA LYS A 217 -5.76 -14.32 -8.06
C LYS A 217 -5.91 -15.37 -6.97
N ASN A 218 -6.48 -16.53 -7.32
CA ASN A 218 -6.49 -17.67 -6.44
C ASN A 218 -5.07 -18.24 -6.35
N ASP A 219 -4.42 -18.00 -5.23
CA ASP A 219 -3.27 -18.80 -4.82
C ASP A 219 -3.82 -19.82 -3.80
N PRO A 220 -3.88 -21.12 -4.14
CA PRO A 220 -4.43 -22.11 -3.22
C PRO A 220 -3.60 -22.29 -1.95
N LEU A 221 -2.49 -21.62 -1.85
CA LEU A 221 -1.54 -21.75 -0.74
C LEU A 221 -1.04 -20.41 -0.21
N LYS A 222 -1.67 -19.32 -0.61
CA LYS A 222 -1.39 -18.04 0.05
C LYS A 222 -1.75 -18.17 1.52
N ASP A 223 -0.93 -17.56 2.37
CA ASP A 223 -1.19 -17.45 3.80
C ASP A 223 -2.68 -17.13 4.01
N LEU A 224 -3.39 -18.05 4.63
CA LEU A 224 -4.85 -18.14 4.63
C LEU A 224 -5.53 -16.93 5.29
N MET A 225 -4.76 -16.14 6.03
CA MET A 225 -5.17 -14.88 6.64
C MET A 225 -5.14 -13.69 5.66
N GLN A 226 -4.51 -13.81 4.52
CA GLN A 226 -4.46 -12.73 3.53
C GLN A 226 -5.53 -12.94 2.46
N GLN A 227 -6.32 -11.91 2.20
CA GLN A 227 -7.27 -11.91 1.08
C GLN A 227 -6.53 -12.16 -0.23
N ASN A 228 -7.14 -12.92 -1.14
CA ASN A 228 -6.59 -13.10 -2.48
C ASN A 228 -6.36 -11.75 -3.15
N PRO A 229 -5.14 -11.46 -3.64
CA PRO A 229 -4.83 -10.16 -4.21
C PRO A 229 -5.72 -9.85 -5.40
N LEU A 230 -6.21 -8.62 -5.46
CA LEU A 230 -6.84 -8.11 -6.66
C LEU A 230 -5.75 -7.85 -7.70
N VAL A 231 -5.88 -8.48 -8.85
CA VAL A 231 -4.91 -8.42 -9.94
C VAL A 231 -5.53 -7.72 -11.14
N MET A 232 -4.78 -6.81 -11.75
CA MET A 232 -5.11 -6.23 -13.04
C MET A 232 -4.15 -6.79 -14.11
N ASP A 233 -4.68 -7.53 -15.07
CA ASP A 233 -3.92 -8.15 -16.17
C ASP A 233 -4.18 -7.42 -17.48
N VAL A 234 -3.15 -6.77 -17.99
CA VAL A 234 -3.15 -6.03 -19.25
C VAL A 234 -2.81 -7.00 -20.40
N LEU A 235 -3.80 -7.30 -21.22
CA LEU A 235 -3.63 -8.20 -22.36
C LEU A 235 -3.35 -7.41 -23.63
N LEU A 236 -2.22 -7.68 -24.26
CA LEU A 236 -1.84 -7.05 -25.53
C LEU A 236 -2.60 -7.70 -26.71
N LYS A 237 -2.77 -6.92 -27.78
CA LYS A 237 -3.19 -7.44 -29.09
C LYS A 237 -2.12 -8.41 -29.63
N LYS A 238 -2.54 -9.38 -30.42
CA LYS A 238 -1.66 -10.45 -30.90
C LYS A 238 -0.47 -9.93 -31.72
N GLU A 239 -0.70 -8.88 -32.50
CA GLU A 239 0.34 -8.22 -33.29
C GLU A 239 1.42 -7.54 -32.43
N TYR A 240 1.13 -7.24 -31.14
CA TYR A 240 2.05 -6.64 -30.19
C TYR A 240 2.52 -7.64 -29.12
N SER A 241 2.39 -8.95 -29.35
CA SER A 241 2.85 -9.97 -28.42
C SER A 241 4.36 -10.21 -28.46
N ARG A 242 5.06 -9.70 -29.48
CA ARG A 242 6.52 -9.79 -29.68
C ARG A 242 7.04 -8.52 -30.34
N GLY A 243 8.21 -8.03 -29.94
CA GLY A 243 8.85 -6.87 -30.54
C GLY A 243 9.63 -6.00 -29.58
N TRP A 244 9.86 -4.76 -30.03
CA TRP A 244 10.54 -3.71 -29.28
C TRP A 244 9.64 -2.50 -29.14
N ILE A 245 9.63 -1.91 -27.96
CA ILE A 245 9.06 -0.59 -27.67
C ILE A 245 10.20 0.27 -27.13
N ALA A 246 10.32 1.47 -27.62
CA ALA A 246 11.23 2.45 -27.04
C ALA A 246 10.53 3.82 -27.01
N ASN A 247 10.64 4.51 -25.88
CA ASN A 247 10.12 5.85 -25.68
C ASN A 247 11.23 6.73 -25.14
N GLY A 248 11.34 7.94 -25.67
CA GLY A 248 12.17 9.00 -25.12
C GLY A 248 11.34 10.24 -24.89
N GLU A 249 11.42 10.84 -23.71
CA GLU A 249 10.82 12.13 -23.36
C GLU A 249 11.89 13.09 -22.92
N MET A 250 11.88 14.30 -23.46
CA MET A 250 12.68 15.43 -23.01
C MET A 250 11.79 16.63 -22.78
N SER A 251 12.03 17.33 -21.69
CA SER A 251 11.22 18.47 -21.30
C SER A 251 12.06 19.53 -20.60
N GLY A 252 11.76 20.77 -20.89
CA GLY A 252 12.34 21.92 -20.23
C GLY A 252 11.28 22.99 -19.96
N GLY A 253 11.42 23.71 -18.87
CA GLY A 253 10.42 24.67 -18.42
C GLY A 253 10.99 25.87 -17.68
N THR A 254 10.07 26.72 -17.27
CA THR A 254 10.40 27.90 -16.45
C THR A 254 10.96 27.49 -15.08
N LYS A 255 11.73 28.38 -14.43
CA LYS A 255 12.35 28.13 -13.12
C LYS A 255 13.25 26.88 -13.11
N GLU A 256 13.98 26.66 -14.19
CA GLU A 256 14.93 25.55 -14.34
C GLU A 256 14.30 24.17 -14.17
N ARG A 257 13.00 24.03 -14.45
CA ARG A 257 12.33 22.75 -14.38
C ARG A 257 12.68 21.90 -15.60
N TYR A 258 13.01 20.63 -15.35
CA TYR A 258 13.34 19.67 -16.40
C TYR A 258 12.77 18.29 -16.08
N LEU A 259 12.59 17.51 -17.15
CA LEU A 259 12.31 16.08 -17.07
C LEU A 259 12.90 15.41 -18.30
N SER A 260 13.62 14.31 -18.09
CA SER A 260 14.12 13.43 -19.15
C SER A 260 13.79 11.99 -18.77
N ARG A 261 13.15 11.26 -19.68
CA ARG A 261 12.82 9.84 -19.52
C ARG A 261 13.25 9.04 -20.73
N LEU A 262 13.76 7.86 -20.45
CA LEU A 262 14.08 6.84 -21.46
C LEU A 262 13.45 5.52 -21.04
N PHE A 263 12.84 4.84 -21.97
CA PHE A 263 12.29 3.50 -21.75
C PHE A 263 12.49 2.64 -22.99
N GLY A 264 13.01 1.43 -22.80
CA GLY A 264 13.13 0.40 -23.81
C GLY A 264 12.58 -0.93 -23.29
N LEU A 265 11.74 -1.58 -24.05
CA LEU A 265 11.19 -2.90 -23.73
C LEU A 265 11.34 -3.84 -24.91
N HIS A 266 12.09 -4.91 -24.72
CA HIS A 266 12.07 -6.10 -25.59
C HIS A 266 11.15 -7.15 -24.98
N TYR A 267 10.23 -7.71 -25.77
CA TYR A 267 9.32 -8.73 -25.30
C TYR A 267 9.13 -9.83 -26.34
N SER A 268 9.10 -11.07 -25.83
CA SER A 268 8.85 -12.27 -26.58
C SER A 268 7.92 -13.21 -25.78
N ASP A 269 7.62 -14.39 -26.31
CA ASP A 269 6.79 -15.36 -25.61
C ASP A 269 7.44 -15.86 -24.31
N TYR A 270 8.78 -15.88 -24.26
CA TYR A 270 9.55 -16.48 -23.18
C TYR A 270 10.37 -15.50 -22.35
N ALA A 271 10.75 -14.37 -22.92
CA ALA A 271 11.62 -13.41 -22.28
C ALA A 271 11.13 -11.98 -22.45
N ARG A 272 11.39 -11.15 -21.46
CA ARG A 272 11.18 -9.71 -21.46
C ARG A 272 12.37 -9.03 -20.81
N LEU A 273 12.81 -7.94 -21.41
CA LEU A 273 13.86 -7.09 -20.90
C LEU A 273 13.39 -5.65 -21.01
N SER A 274 13.35 -4.93 -19.91
CA SER A 274 13.18 -3.48 -19.93
C SER A 274 14.42 -2.77 -19.40
N VAL A 275 14.69 -1.61 -19.97
CA VAL A 275 15.70 -0.66 -19.52
C VAL A 275 15.03 0.70 -19.43
N TYR A 276 15.18 1.39 -18.32
CA TYR A 276 14.57 2.70 -18.13
C TYR A 276 15.48 3.67 -17.37
N GLY A 277 15.22 4.94 -17.59
CA GLY A 277 15.85 6.05 -16.88
C GLY A 277 14.90 7.21 -16.73
N ASN A 278 14.99 7.94 -15.63
CA ASN A 278 14.21 9.13 -15.33
C ASN A 278 15.06 10.13 -14.55
N MET A 279 15.12 11.36 -15.04
CA MET A 279 15.79 12.47 -14.38
C MET A 279 14.86 13.66 -14.37
N ASN A 280 14.55 14.20 -13.19
CA ASN A 280 13.63 15.33 -13.06
C ASN A 280 13.82 16.12 -11.76
N ASN A 281 13.31 17.36 -11.75
CA ASN A 281 13.21 18.21 -10.57
C ASN A 281 11.81 18.81 -10.38
N ILE A 282 10.79 18.05 -10.76
CA ILE A 282 9.38 18.46 -10.68
C ILE A 282 8.57 17.59 -9.68
N ASN A 283 9.25 16.95 -8.75
CA ASN A 283 8.65 15.96 -7.82
C ASN A 283 7.88 14.87 -8.60
N ASP A 284 8.51 14.29 -9.60
CA ASP A 284 7.85 13.42 -10.58
C ASP A 284 7.29 12.16 -9.94
N VAL A 285 6.25 12.34 -9.20
CA VAL A 285 5.38 11.23 -8.81
C VAL A 285 4.15 11.21 -9.71
N ARG A 286 3.67 12.28 -10.21
CA ARG A 286 2.68 12.45 -11.30
C ARG A 286 2.24 13.90 -11.37
N LYS A 287 1.90 14.33 -12.57
CA LYS A 287 1.44 15.67 -12.81
C LYS A 287 0.02 15.84 -12.29
N PRO A 288 -0.23 16.77 -11.34
CA PRO A 288 -1.56 17.13 -10.94
C PRO A 288 -2.38 17.61 -12.15
N GLY A 289 -3.68 17.36 -12.13
CA GLY A 289 -4.61 17.82 -13.15
C GLY A 289 -4.78 16.90 -14.36
N ARG A 290 -4.03 15.81 -14.47
CA ARG A 290 -4.17 14.85 -15.58
C ARG A 290 -5.47 14.04 -15.52
N THR A 291 -5.89 13.66 -14.32
CA THR A 291 -7.12 12.92 -14.07
C THR A 291 -8.20 13.74 -13.39
N GLY A 292 -7.85 14.90 -12.86
CA GLY A 292 -8.74 15.74 -12.08
C GLY A 292 -9.02 15.25 -10.65
N ASP A 293 -8.36 14.16 -10.20
CA ASP A 293 -8.62 13.50 -8.92
C ASP A 293 -7.44 13.61 -7.95
N TRP A 294 -6.76 14.74 -7.92
CA TRP A 294 -5.66 14.98 -6.99
C TRP A 294 -6.05 15.93 -5.86
N GLN A 295 -5.32 15.88 -4.76
CA GLN A 295 -5.41 16.81 -3.65
C GLN A 295 -4.01 17.37 -3.35
N PRO A 296 -3.89 18.57 -2.76
CA PRO A 296 -2.59 19.10 -2.35
C PRO A 296 -1.79 18.17 -1.45
N ASN A 297 -2.47 17.41 -0.59
CA ASN A 297 -1.84 16.45 0.33
C ASN A 297 -1.35 15.17 -0.37
N ASP A 298 -1.76 14.90 -1.59
CA ASP A 298 -1.25 13.78 -2.40
C ASP A 298 0.09 14.15 -3.07
N LEU A 299 0.47 15.43 -3.06
CA LEU A 299 1.74 15.91 -3.59
C LEU A 299 2.87 15.60 -2.61
N LEU A 300 4.04 15.29 -3.13
CA LEU A 300 5.25 15.23 -2.31
C LEU A 300 5.48 16.62 -1.69
N SER A 301 5.72 16.64 -0.39
CA SER A 301 6.15 17.84 0.31
C SER A 301 7.55 18.26 -0.14
N GLY A 302 7.78 19.55 -0.24
CA GLY A 302 9.06 20.10 -0.59
C GLY A 302 9.43 20.03 -2.07
N LEU A 303 10.69 20.31 -2.34
CA LEU A 303 11.30 20.24 -3.66
C LEU A 303 12.16 19.00 -3.76
N GLN A 304 11.88 18.15 -4.72
CA GLN A 304 12.64 16.92 -4.92
C GLN A 304 13.24 16.85 -6.32
N THR A 305 14.52 16.50 -6.38
CA THR A 305 15.21 16.10 -7.60
C THR A 305 15.45 14.61 -7.55
N THR A 306 15.08 13.90 -8.61
CA THR A 306 15.23 12.45 -8.69
C THR A 306 15.95 12.07 -9.97
N HIS A 307 16.99 11.23 -9.84
CA HIS A 307 17.66 10.55 -10.95
C HIS A 307 17.57 9.06 -10.69
N LYS A 308 16.94 8.31 -11.58
CA LYS A 308 16.86 6.85 -11.43
C LYS A 308 17.04 6.14 -12.75
N GLY A 309 17.59 4.92 -12.70
CA GLY A 309 17.71 4.03 -13.84
C GLY A 309 17.65 2.59 -13.40
N GLY A 310 17.10 1.73 -14.25
CA GLY A 310 16.93 0.35 -13.89
C GLY A 310 16.82 -0.58 -15.09
N ILE A 311 16.95 -1.87 -14.77
CA ILE A 311 16.85 -2.99 -15.71
C ILE A 311 15.99 -4.08 -15.07
N ASP A 312 14.91 -4.49 -15.79
CA ASP A 312 14.08 -5.64 -15.40
C ASP A 312 14.20 -6.75 -16.43
N TYR A 313 14.37 -7.97 -15.96
CA TYR A 313 14.45 -9.15 -16.83
C TYR A 313 13.52 -10.24 -16.31
N LEU A 314 12.69 -10.77 -17.19
CA LEU A 314 11.85 -11.94 -16.97
C LEU A 314 12.16 -13.00 -18.01
N TYR A 315 12.39 -14.21 -17.55
CA TYR A 315 12.45 -15.41 -18.39
C TYR A 315 11.50 -16.49 -17.87
N GLU A 316 10.78 -17.14 -18.77
CA GLU A 316 9.90 -18.26 -18.47
C GLU A 316 10.02 -19.28 -19.62
N ASN A 317 10.34 -20.54 -19.29
CA ASN A 317 10.48 -21.56 -20.30
C ASN A 317 9.13 -21.92 -20.95
N PRO A 318 9.12 -22.56 -22.15
CA PRO A 318 7.88 -22.90 -22.88
C PRO A 318 6.84 -23.71 -22.10
N LEU A 319 7.27 -24.49 -21.15
CA LEU A 319 6.41 -25.33 -20.30
C LEU A 319 5.97 -24.63 -19.01
N SER A 320 6.39 -23.37 -18.80
CA SER A 320 6.13 -22.58 -17.56
C SER A 320 6.57 -23.29 -16.27
N THR A 321 7.52 -24.22 -16.36
CA THR A 321 8.08 -24.95 -15.23
C THR A 321 9.29 -24.28 -14.60
N TRP A 322 9.87 -23.30 -15.29
CA TRP A 322 11.01 -22.52 -14.83
C TRP A 322 10.79 -21.05 -15.12
N LYS A 323 10.92 -20.22 -14.10
CA LYS A 323 10.75 -18.78 -14.22
C LYS A 323 11.82 -18.06 -13.42
N ILE A 324 12.45 -17.05 -14.03
CA ILE A 324 13.38 -16.12 -13.41
C ILE A 324 12.83 -14.71 -13.61
N ASN A 325 12.78 -13.93 -12.56
CA ASN A 325 12.42 -12.52 -12.60
C ASN A 325 13.43 -11.75 -11.75
N THR A 326 14.12 -10.80 -12.35
CA THR A 326 15.09 -9.93 -11.68
C THR A 326 14.83 -8.48 -12.04
N SER A 327 14.94 -7.60 -11.06
CA SER A 327 14.82 -6.14 -11.19
C SER A 327 16.00 -5.50 -10.48
N ASN A 328 16.68 -4.57 -11.14
CA ASN A 328 17.78 -3.80 -10.58
C ASN A 328 17.52 -2.32 -10.82
N GLU A 329 17.61 -1.51 -9.79
CA GLU A 329 17.38 -0.07 -9.85
C GLU A 329 18.43 0.68 -9.03
N VAL A 330 18.93 1.77 -9.59
CA VAL A 330 19.72 2.78 -8.88
C VAL A 330 18.93 4.07 -8.90
N GLN A 331 18.78 4.68 -7.73
CA GLN A 331 18.08 5.95 -7.55
C GLN A 331 18.91 6.88 -6.70
N HIS A 332 19.05 8.12 -7.16
CA HIS A 332 19.60 9.23 -6.41
C HIS A 332 18.52 10.30 -6.24
N THR A 333 18.33 10.75 -4.99
CA THR A 333 17.28 11.72 -4.66
C THR A 333 17.86 12.82 -3.77
N LYS A 334 17.57 14.07 -4.13
CA LYS A 334 17.78 15.25 -3.28
C LYS A 334 16.44 15.89 -2.95
N SER A 335 16.19 16.14 -1.68
CA SER A 335 14.97 16.83 -1.23
C SER A 335 15.30 18.04 -0.37
N ASN A 336 14.50 19.09 -0.53
CA ASN A 336 14.55 20.29 0.28
C ASN A 336 13.14 20.63 0.74
N ASN A 337 12.86 20.30 1.99
CA ASN A 337 11.55 20.48 2.60
C ASN A 337 11.57 21.66 3.56
N GLN A 338 10.44 22.31 3.71
CA GLN A 338 10.16 23.29 4.75
C GLN A 338 8.76 23.05 5.31
N MET A 339 8.70 22.90 6.62
CA MET A 339 7.46 22.60 7.32
C MET A 339 7.24 23.65 8.40
N TRP A 340 6.17 24.43 8.28
CA TRP A 340 5.67 25.32 9.33
C TRP A 340 4.67 24.55 10.15
N ILE A 341 5.06 24.22 11.39
CA ILE A 341 4.32 23.34 12.29
C ILE A 341 3.80 24.19 13.46
N ASN A 342 2.51 24.17 13.66
CA ASN A 342 1.84 24.79 14.78
C ASN A 342 1.22 23.72 15.67
N ASN A 343 1.55 23.73 16.94
CA ASN A 343 1.01 22.77 17.89
C ASN A 343 0.23 23.49 18.99
N THR A 344 -0.86 22.86 19.40
CA THR A 344 -1.58 23.19 20.63
C THR A 344 -1.60 21.95 21.50
N LEU A 345 -0.99 22.02 22.66
CA LEU A 345 -1.04 20.95 23.66
C LEU A 345 -2.25 21.14 24.56
N PHE A 346 -3.03 20.09 24.72
CA PHE A 346 -4.19 20.09 25.60
C PHE A 346 -3.76 19.71 27.03
N LEU A 347 -3.58 20.71 27.87
CA LEU A 347 -3.18 20.55 29.27
C LEU A 347 -4.38 20.70 30.23
N PRO A 348 -4.32 20.17 31.47
CA PRO A 348 -5.42 20.27 32.41
C PRO A 348 -5.81 21.70 32.80
N THR A 349 -4.86 22.61 32.90
CA THR A 349 -5.06 23.99 33.35
C THR A 349 -5.26 24.97 32.20
N GLU A 350 -4.21 25.17 31.40
CA GLU A 350 -4.20 26.05 30.22
C GLU A 350 -3.43 25.38 29.12
N ASN A 351 -3.85 25.56 27.86
CA ASN A 351 -3.15 24.99 26.71
C ASN A 351 -1.79 25.67 26.50
N ALA A 352 -0.81 24.91 26.03
CA ALA A 352 0.45 25.44 25.55
C ALA A 352 0.49 25.41 24.02
N TYR A 353 1.19 26.37 23.45
CA TYR A 353 1.22 26.58 22.00
C TYR A 353 2.65 26.65 21.51
N SER A 354 2.91 26.11 20.35
CA SER A 354 4.23 26.23 19.73
C SER A 354 4.17 26.46 18.24
N MET A 355 5.15 27.19 17.74
CA MET A 355 5.44 27.35 16.32
C MET A 355 6.83 26.79 16.04
N ASN A 356 6.95 25.99 15.00
CA ASN A 356 8.22 25.41 14.58
C ASN A 356 8.38 25.54 13.06
N LEU A 357 9.53 25.99 12.61
CA LEU A 357 9.98 25.88 11.24
C LEU A 357 11.03 24.76 11.15
N TRP A 358 10.62 23.62 10.64
CA TRP A 358 11.48 22.48 10.38
C TRP A 358 11.91 22.45 8.91
N SER A 359 13.21 22.38 8.63
CA SER A 359 13.75 22.46 7.26
C SER A 359 14.76 21.32 7.02
N PRO A 360 14.31 20.10 6.71
CA PRO A 360 15.16 18.99 6.35
C PRO A 360 15.63 19.09 4.90
N ARG A 361 16.90 18.82 4.66
CA ARG A 361 17.52 18.61 3.35
C ARG A 361 18.12 17.22 3.34
N ASN A 362 17.61 16.35 2.46
CA ASN A 362 18.07 14.97 2.38
C ASN A 362 18.67 14.70 1.01
N GLU A 363 19.77 13.96 1.01
CA GLU A 363 20.37 13.40 -0.19
C GLU A 363 20.61 11.92 0.03
N ASN A 364 20.05 11.09 -0.83
CA ASN A 364 20.21 9.65 -0.73
C ASN A 364 20.49 9.00 -2.08
N THR A 365 21.33 7.97 -2.06
CA THR A 365 21.61 7.12 -3.20
C THR A 365 21.32 5.69 -2.82
N ARG A 366 20.38 5.08 -3.51
CA ARG A 366 19.93 3.71 -3.26
C ARG A 366 20.16 2.84 -4.47
N TRP A 367 20.80 1.70 -4.26
CA TRP A 367 20.79 0.57 -5.17
C TRP A 367 19.92 -0.55 -4.62
N SER A 368 19.03 -1.09 -5.43
CA SER A 368 18.19 -2.20 -5.04
C SER A 368 18.13 -3.28 -6.11
N THR A 369 18.09 -4.53 -5.70
CA THR A 369 17.86 -5.68 -6.57
C THR A 369 16.80 -6.59 -5.97
N GLN A 370 15.86 -7.04 -6.81
CA GLN A 370 14.79 -7.95 -6.44
C GLN A 370 14.84 -9.16 -7.37
N ASN A 371 14.97 -10.33 -6.80
CA ASN A 371 15.14 -11.57 -7.55
C ASN A 371 14.11 -12.62 -7.13
N LYS A 372 13.53 -13.30 -8.11
CA LYS A 372 12.63 -14.43 -7.89
C LYS A 372 12.91 -15.52 -8.89
N ILE A 373 13.21 -16.69 -8.38
CA ILE A 373 13.38 -17.91 -9.17
C ILE A 373 12.30 -18.89 -8.74
N SER A 374 11.58 -19.45 -9.69
CA SER A 374 10.62 -20.50 -9.40
C SER A 374 10.81 -21.69 -10.34
N LYS A 375 10.71 -22.89 -9.79
CA LYS A 375 10.84 -24.13 -10.52
C LYS A 375 9.80 -25.14 -10.05
N PHE A 376 9.16 -25.77 -11.01
CA PHE A 376 8.22 -26.85 -10.77
C PHE A 376 8.80 -28.18 -11.28
N PHE A 377 8.81 -29.17 -10.40
CA PHE A 377 9.22 -30.53 -10.70
C PHE A 377 7.99 -31.43 -10.61
N GLY A 378 7.48 -31.90 -11.72
CA GLY A 378 6.30 -32.76 -11.73
C GLY A 378 5.52 -32.71 -13.02
N LYS A 379 4.33 -33.26 -13.00
CA LYS A 379 3.37 -33.17 -14.13
C LYS A 379 2.37 -32.11 -13.82
N MET A 380 2.36 -31.06 -14.62
CA MET A 380 1.24 -30.08 -14.63
C MET A 380 0.06 -30.76 -15.30
N ASN A 381 -0.77 -31.46 -14.54
CA ASN A 381 -2.10 -31.84 -15.00
C ASN A 381 -3.00 -30.61 -14.95
N SER A 382 -4.00 -30.59 -15.80
CA SER A 382 -4.83 -29.46 -16.16
C SER A 382 -5.41 -28.62 -15.02
N TYR A 383 -5.49 -29.16 -13.81
CA TYR A 383 -6.26 -28.54 -12.71
C TYR A 383 -5.62 -28.62 -11.34
N VAL A 384 -4.71 -29.57 -11.11
CA VAL A 384 -3.97 -29.68 -9.85
C VAL A 384 -2.55 -30.12 -10.18
N PRO A 385 -1.55 -29.32 -9.85
CA PRO A 385 -0.17 -29.75 -9.99
C PRO A 385 0.06 -30.96 -9.08
N ILE A 386 0.75 -31.99 -9.55
CA ILE A 386 1.29 -33.09 -8.74
C ILE A 386 2.79 -32.98 -8.84
N GLY A 387 3.44 -32.63 -7.79
CA GLY A 387 4.89 -32.47 -7.79
C GLY A 387 5.39 -31.46 -6.76
N LEU A 388 6.63 -31.07 -6.93
CA LEU A 388 7.34 -30.14 -6.06
C LEU A 388 7.47 -28.78 -6.75
N MET A 389 6.98 -27.71 -6.10
CA MET A 389 7.22 -26.35 -6.51
C MET A 389 8.22 -25.70 -5.56
N THR A 390 9.26 -25.11 -6.10
CA THR A 390 10.24 -24.35 -5.33
C THR A 390 10.24 -22.92 -5.79
N VAL A 391 10.16 -21.97 -4.85
CA VAL A 391 10.25 -20.55 -5.11
C VAL A 391 11.30 -19.95 -4.18
N LEU A 392 12.30 -19.31 -4.76
CA LEU A 392 13.30 -18.53 -4.05
C LEU A 392 13.12 -17.05 -4.40
N THR A 393 12.96 -16.22 -3.39
CA THR A 393 13.10 -14.76 -3.52
C THR A 393 14.35 -14.32 -2.77
N ALA A 394 15.09 -13.38 -3.33
CA ALA A 394 16.24 -12.76 -2.67
C ALA A 394 16.34 -11.30 -3.13
N ASN A 395 16.28 -10.40 -2.19
CA ASN A 395 16.32 -8.97 -2.42
C ASN A 395 17.49 -8.38 -1.66
N LEU A 396 18.04 -7.30 -2.18
CA LEU A 396 19.06 -6.51 -1.52
C LEU A 396 18.81 -5.04 -1.82
N SER A 397 18.96 -4.21 -0.82
CA SER A 397 18.94 -2.75 -0.94
C SER A 397 20.12 -2.18 -0.15
N TYR A 398 20.92 -1.36 -0.81
CA TYR A 398 21.98 -0.60 -0.20
C TYR A 398 21.72 0.88 -0.44
N GLU A 399 21.70 1.66 0.61
CA GLU A 399 21.43 3.10 0.57
C GLU A 399 22.50 3.86 1.35
N THR A 400 23.03 4.92 0.78
CA THR A 400 23.81 5.93 1.47
C THR A 400 22.97 7.18 1.57
N TYR A 401 22.98 7.84 2.70
CA TYR A 401 22.21 9.05 2.94
C TYR A 401 22.98 10.10 3.70
N MET A 402 22.62 11.34 3.42
CA MET A 402 23.02 12.52 4.18
C MET A 402 21.77 13.37 4.43
N SER A 403 21.57 13.82 5.64
CA SER A 403 20.46 14.66 6.05
C SER A 403 20.96 15.86 6.82
N GLU A 404 20.66 17.06 6.35
CA GLU A 404 20.89 18.31 7.05
C GLU A 404 19.52 18.81 7.56
N ASN A 405 19.39 19.02 8.85
CA ASN A 405 18.15 19.47 9.45
C ASN A 405 18.36 20.79 10.18
N SER A 406 17.39 21.70 10.05
CA SER A 406 17.28 22.86 10.94
C SER A 406 15.89 23.00 11.50
N SER A 407 15.79 23.34 12.76
CA SER A 407 14.53 23.63 13.46
C SER A 407 14.65 24.94 14.22
N LYS A 408 13.64 25.78 14.07
CA LYS A 408 13.48 27.04 14.82
C LYS A 408 12.14 26.96 15.53
N LEU A 409 12.15 26.88 16.84
CA LEU A 409 10.98 26.69 17.69
C LEU A 409 10.76 27.90 18.60
N ALA A 410 9.52 28.29 18.78
CA ALA A 410 9.05 29.19 19.86
C ALA A 410 7.84 28.56 20.52
N GLU A 411 7.86 28.43 21.82
CA GLU A 411 6.77 27.90 22.64
C GLU A 411 6.18 29.01 23.53
N LEU A 412 4.86 29.05 23.61
CA LEU A 412 4.09 30.19 24.13
C LEU A 412 3.04 29.72 25.13
N SER A 413 2.73 30.60 26.09
CA SER A 413 1.61 30.47 27.02
C SER A 413 0.30 31.07 26.52
N VAL A 414 0.26 31.58 25.28
CA VAL A 414 -0.92 32.27 24.71
C VAL A 414 -1.30 31.68 23.35
N PRO A 415 -2.59 31.70 22.96
CA PRO A 415 -3.06 31.16 21.69
C PRO A 415 -2.39 31.80 20.47
N LEU A 416 -2.15 30.99 19.42
CA LEU A 416 -1.47 31.43 18.20
C LEU A 416 -2.28 32.45 17.38
N ASP A 417 -3.60 32.43 17.47
CA ASP A 417 -4.50 33.41 16.82
C ASP A 417 -4.35 34.84 17.38
N SER A 418 -3.80 34.97 18.61
CA SER A 418 -3.47 36.27 19.21
C SER A 418 -2.29 36.96 18.53
N LEU A 419 -1.51 36.23 17.70
CA LEU A 419 -0.32 36.72 17.00
C LEU A 419 -0.74 37.46 15.72
N THR A 420 -0.77 38.77 15.76
CA THR A 420 -1.22 39.61 14.62
C THR A 420 -0.08 40.10 13.72
N MET A 421 1.20 39.87 14.13
CA MET A 421 2.37 40.30 13.38
C MET A 421 2.60 39.45 12.11
N LYS A 422 3.22 40.06 11.12
CA LYS A 422 3.73 39.35 9.94
C LYS A 422 4.96 38.52 10.34
N ASN A 423 5.04 37.26 9.95
CA ASN A 423 6.11 36.32 10.33
C ASN A 423 6.26 36.14 11.84
N PRO A 424 5.23 35.64 12.56
CA PRO A 424 5.24 35.56 14.01
C PRO A 424 6.45 34.84 14.61
N LEU A 425 6.83 33.67 14.02
CA LEU A 425 7.96 32.89 14.52
C LEU A 425 9.27 33.68 14.52
N GLU A 426 9.59 34.35 13.42
CA GLU A 426 10.84 35.13 13.32
C GLU A 426 10.88 36.28 14.33
N TYR A 427 9.75 36.95 14.52
CA TYR A 427 9.59 38.00 15.54
C TYR A 427 9.81 37.45 16.96
N LEU A 428 9.21 36.30 17.29
CA LEU A 428 9.34 35.66 18.62
C LEU A 428 10.78 35.22 18.91
N LEU A 429 11.47 34.69 17.92
CA LEU A 429 12.87 34.28 18.04
C LEU A 429 13.82 35.45 18.33
N GLN A 430 13.48 36.64 17.85
CA GLN A 430 14.27 37.87 18.05
C GLN A 430 13.75 38.74 19.19
N ALA A 431 12.65 38.35 19.88
CA ALA A 431 12.04 39.12 20.93
C ALA A 431 13.01 39.41 22.08
N THR A 432 13.16 40.68 22.47
CA THR A 432 13.96 41.14 23.62
C THR A 432 13.08 41.36 24.84
N LYS A 433 13.70 41.55 26.01
CA LYS A 433 12.98 41.85 27.29
C LYS A 433 12.02 43.02 27.23
N GLU A 434 12.19 43.90 26.26
CA GLU A 434 11.32 45.09 26.03
C GLU A 434 10.06 44.71 25.22
N SER A 435 10.07 43.56 24.55
CA SER A 435 8.89 43.09 23.78
C SER A 435 7.81 42.56 24.72
N GLN A 436 6.56 42.98 24.48
CA GLN A 436 5.38 42.44 25.20
C GLN A 436 5.26 40.90 25.07
N TRP A 437 5.85 40.30 24.03
CA TRP A 437 5.79 38.86 23.75
C TRP A 437 6.88 38.05 24.47
N TYR A 438 7.95 38.73 24.94
CA TYR A 438 9.04 38.07 25.65
C TYR A 438 8.55 37.30 26.90
N ASN A 439 7.69 37.95 27.70
CA ASN A 439 7.09 37.34 28.90
C ASN A 439 6.04 36.26 28.59
N LYS A 440 5.64 36.05 27.32
CA LYS A 440 4.73 35.01 26.88
C LYS A 440 5.48 33.77 26.32
N LEU A 441 6.78 33.91 26.07
CA LEU A 441 7.63 32.82 25.63
C LEU A 441 7.96 31.91 26.82
N LEU A 442 7.73 30.63 26.68
CA LEU A 442 8.18 29.59 27.61
C LEU A 442 9.60 29.20 27.31
N ASN A 443 9.86 28.90 26.04
CA ASN A 443 11.19 28.68 25.50
C ASN A 443 11.26 29.10 24.04
N ARG A 444 12.49 29.24 23.55
CA ARG A 444 12.79 29.28 22.11
C ARG A 444 14.03 28.45 21.83
N SER A 445 14.06 27.75 20.72
CA SER A 445 15.15 26.86 20.37
C SER A 445 15.60 27.04 18.94
N ASN A 446 16.89 27.00 18.73
CA ASN A 446 17.52 26.86 17.43
C ASN A 446 18.31 25.55 17.41
N TYR A 447 17.96 24.66 16.48
CA TYR A 447 18.56 23.34 16.33
C TYR A 447 19.05 23.17 14.89
N ILE A 448 20.26 22.67 14.74
CA ILE A 448 20.84 22.23 13.48
C ILE A 448 21.46 20.86 13.66
N SER A 449 21.30 19.97 12.65
CA SER A 449 21.98 18.68 12.65
C SER A 449 22.42 18.27 11.26
N GLN A 450 23.48 17.48 11.24
CA GLN A 450 23.88 16.70 10.07
C GLN A 450 23.93 15.24 10.47
N GLU A 451 23.33 14.41 9.64
CA GLU A 451 23.28 12.96 9.78
C GLU A 451 23.81 12.33 8.50
N ASP A 452 24.80 11.45 8.63
CA ASP A 452 25.40 10.72 7.52
C ASP A 452 25.38 9.22 7.85
N GLY A 453 25.11 8.40 6.86
CA GLY A 453 25.07 6.97 7.11
C GLY A 453 24.88 6.10 5.88
N TYR A 454 24.86 4.81 6.16
CA TYR A 454 24.43 3.82 5.16
C TYR A 454 23.51 2.79 5.79
N GLN A 455 22.61 2.27 4.97
CA GLN A 455 21.71 1.19 5.32
C GLN A 455 21.88 0.05 4.32
N LEU A 456 22.06 -1.16 4.81
CA LEU A 456 22.07 -2.40 4.04
C LEU A 456 20.89 -3.26 4.49
N ASN A 457 19.99 -3.58 3.55
CA ASN A 457 18.90 -4.50 3.78
C ASN A 457 19.01 -5.67 2.82
N THR A 458 18.91 -6.90 3.34
CA THR A 458 18.75 -8.09 2.51
C THR A 458 17.67 -8.97 3.10
N ASP A 459 16.72 -9.33 2.27
CA ASP A 459 15.65 -10.25 2.64
C ASP A 459 15.49 -11.35 1.60
N GLY A 460 14.99 -12.48 2.04
CA GLY A 460 14.69 -13.56 1.13
C GLY A 460 13.77 -14.60 1.74
N LYS A 461 13.19 -15.39 0.85
CA LYS A 461 12.30 -16.47 1.22
C LYS A 461 12.49 -17.66 0.27
N LEU A 462 12.68 -18.82 0.85
CA LEU A 462 12.59 -20.12 0.17
C LEU A 462 11.25 -20.75 0.52
N MET A 463 10.46 -21.08 -0.49
CA MET A 463 9.18 -21.78 -0.35
C MET A 463 9.25 -23.08 -1.14
N ILE A 464 8.86 -24.17 -0.51
CA ILE A 464 8.81 -25.50 -1.11
C ILE A 464 7.41 -26.08 -0.88
N ASP A 465 6.66 -26.26 -1.96
CA ASP A 465 5.32 -26.84 -1.93
C ASP A 465 5.33 -28.23 -2.53
N LEU A 466 4.88 -29.22 -1.78
CA LEU A 466 4.64 -30.56 -2.26
C LEU A 466 3.13 -30.79 -2.42
N TYR A 467 2.71 -30.97 -3.64
CA TYR A 467 1.33 -31.31 -4.01
C TYR A 467 1.18 -32.82 -4.14
N SER A 468 0.37 -33.40 -3.27
CA SER A 468 0.16 -34.85 -3.23
C SER A 468 -0.91 -35.30 -4.25
N LYS A 469 -0.98 -36.60 -4.51
CA LYS A 469 -2.04 -37.19 -5.34
C LYS A 469 -3.44 -37.10 -4.70
N SER A 470 -3.52 -36.99 -3.37
CA SER A 470 -4.75 -36.78 -2.61
C SER A 470 -5.24 -35.32 -2.65
N ASN A 471 -4.47 -34.42 -3.27
CA ASN A 471 -4.63 -32.97 -3.28
C ASN A 471 -4.36 -32.29 -1.92
N ASP A 472 -3.72 -32.98 -1.01
CA ASP A 472 -3.17 -32.38 0.19
C ASP A 472 -1.91 -31.59 -0.19
N VAL A 473 -1.61 -30.55 0.56
CA VAL A 473 -0.44 -29.73 0.32
C VAL A 473 0.42 -29.67 1.56
N TYR A 474 1.71 -29.87 1.36
CA TYR A 474 2.74 -29.67 2.37
C TYR A 474 3.60 -28.50 1.94
N ARG A 475 3.68 -27.47 2.76
CA ARG A 475 4.52 -26.30 2.50
C ARG A 475 5.59 -26.16 3.56
N LEU A 476 6.81 -25.98 3.13
CA LEU A 476 7.93 -25.53 3.94
C LEU A 476 8.35 -24.14 3.46
N ASP A 477 8.32 -23.18 4.37
CA ASP A 477 8.85 -21.85 4.16
C ASP A 477 10.05 -21.62 5.07
N ALA A 478 11.11 -20.99 4.52
CA ALA A 478 12.22 -20.46 5.29
C ALA A 478 12.52 -19.05 4.78
N GLY A 479 12.67 -18.10 5.69
CA GLY A 479 12.93 -16.71 5.33
C GLY A 479 14.00 -16.09 6.23
N TRP A 480 14.63 -15.05 5.68
CA TRP A 480 15.55 -14.19 6.41
C TRP A 480 15.27 -12.74 6.06
N ASN A 481 15.55 -11.88 7.02
CA ASN A 481 15.65 -10.44 6.83
C ASN A 481 16.85 -9.97 7.65
N TYR A 482 17.79 -9.29 7.02
CA TYR A 482 18.95 -8.71 7.67
C TYR A 482 19.05 -7.23 7.33
N GLU A 483 19.15 -6.41 8.34
CA GLU A 483 19.31 -4.97 8.23
C GLU A 483 20.54 -4.55 9.02
N LYS A 484 21.38 -3.72 8.40
CA LYS A 484 22.49 -3.03 9.05
C LYS A 484 22.41 -1.56 8.71
N ASP A 485 22.31 -0.74 9.74
CA ASP A 485 22.32 0.72 9.66
C ASP A 485 23.51 1.24 10.45
N ASN A 486 24.27 2.14 9.86
CA ASN A 486 25.38 2.81 10.53
C ASN A 486 25.24 4.31 10.34
N THR A 487 24.81 4.97 11.40
CA THR A 487 24.45 6.37 11.41
C THR A 487 25.39 7.16 12.29
N THR A 488 25.89 8.26 11.77
CA THR A 488 26.67 9.29 12.47
C THR A 488 25.88 10.58 12.48
N ILE A 489 25.72 11.20 13.64
CA ILE A 489 24.92 12.42 13.80
C ILE A 489 25.74 13.47 14.54
N PHE A 490 25.78 14.67 13.98
CA PHE A 490 26.22 15.89 14.63
C PHE A 490 25.03 16.79 14.86
N ASN A 491 24.90 17.37 16.03
CA ASN A 491 23.90 18.39 16.27
C ASN A 491 24.39 19.51 17.15
N LYS A 492 23.84 20.71 16.95
CA LYS A 492 23.92 21.84 17.83
C LYS A 492 22.52 22.32 18.17
N GLN A 493 22.30 22.61 19.42
CA GLN A 493 21.02 23.12 19.92
C GLN A 493 21.28 24.19 20.97
N LEU A 494 20.61 25.31 20.84
CA LEU A 494 20.49 26.30 21.88
C LEU A 494 19.03 26.40 22.28
N VAL A 495 18.72 26.22 23.56
CA VAL A 495 17.40 26.43 24.14
C VAL A 495 17.51 27.56 25.15
N GLU A 496 16.77 28.63 24.91
CA GLU A 496 16.67 29.78 25.83
C GLU A 496 15.32 29.72 26.57
N TYR A 497 15.32 30.09 27.85
CA TYR A 497 14.14 30.08 28.71
C TYR A 497 13.82 31.50 29.21
N PRO A 498 13.23 32.39 28.38
CA PRO A 498 13.08 33.82 28.67
C PRO A 498 12.34 34.12 29.97
N ASN A 499 11.40 33.28 30.36
CA ASN A 499 10.52 33.49 31.48
C ASN A 499 10.93 32.71 32.76
N SER A 500 11.96 31.91 32.71
CA SER A 500 12.45 31.12 33.86
C SER A 500 13.59 31.84 34.57
N LYS A 501 13.47 32.03 35.87
CA LYS A 501 14.57 32.54 36.72
C LYS A 501 15.42 31.41 37.30
N SER A 502 14.93 30.17 37.21
CA SER A 502 15.58 28.99 37.85
C SER A 502 16.23 28.04 36.83
N THR A 503 15.94 28.21 35.56
CA THR A 503 16.48 27.37 34.49
C THR A 503 17.40 28.22 33.60
N ASN A 504 18.68 27.79 33.51
CA ASN A 504 19.64 28.42 32.61
C ASN A 504 19.43 27.95 31.16
N ASP A 505 19.85 28.78 30.22
CA ASP A 505 19.88 28.41 28.81
C ASP A 505 20.75 27.15 28.62
N ASP A 506 20.30 26.26 27.71
CA ASP A 506 20.94 24.97 27.45
C ASP A 506 21.55 24.98 26.05
N TYR A 507 22.87 25.00 25.99
CA TYR A 507 23.62 24.85 24.74
C TYR A 507 24.20 23.44 24.65
N ARG A 508 23.95 22.76 23.54
CA ARG A 508 24.48 21.43 23.24
C ARG A 508 25.16 21.38 21.88
N HIS A 509 26.36 20.78 21.87
CA HIS A 509 27.07 20.38 20.68
C HIS A 509 27.41 18.91 20.84
N VAL A 510 26.70 18.05 20.10
CA VAL A 510 26.72 16.61 20.29
C VAL A 510 27.21 15.89 19.05
N TYR A 511 28.09 14.94 19.26
CA TYR A 511 28.46 13.92 18.29
C TYR A 511 27.90 12.57 18.75
N LYS A 512 27.25 11.84 17.85
CA LYS A 512 26.61 10.55 18.17
C LYS A 512 26.84 9.55 17.06
N THR A 513 27.21 8.32 17.42
CA THR A 513 27.20 7.15 16.54
C THR A 513 26.11 6.19 17.00
N ASN A 514 25.41 5.57 16.05
CA ASN A 514 24.27 4.70 16.37
C ASN A 514 24.18 3.51 15.39
N PRO A 515 25.16 2.60 15.39
CA PRO A 515 25.06 1.38 14.59
C PRO A 515 23.92 0.50 15.10
N ILE A 516 23.09 0.04 14.17
CA ILE A 516 21.97 -0.87 14.41
C ILE A 516 22.16 -2.09 13.52
N GLU A 517 21.97 -3.27 14.10
CA GLU A 517 21.96 -4.53 13.37
C GLU A 517 20.72 -5.33 13.75
N ARG A 518 19.98 -5.82 12.75
CA ARG A 518 18.79 -6.66 12.93
C ARG A 518 18.89 -7.88 12.05
N CYS A 519 18.48 -9.03 12.59
CA CYS A 519 18.41 -10.28 11.85
C CYS A 519 17.15 -11.03 12.26
N ASP A 520 16.25 -11.23 11.29
CA ASP A 520 15.04 -12.01 11.48
C ASP A 520 15.16 -13.29 10.65
N LEU A 521 15.01 -14.42 11.31
CA LEU A 521 14.96 -15.74 10.67
C LEU A 521 13.61 -16.36 10.95
N ASN A 522 12.98 -16.92 9.95
CA ASN A 522 11.74 -17.66 10.13
C ASN A 522 11.78 -19.00 9.39
N ALA A 523 11.11 -19.98 9.97
CA ALA A 523 10.85 -21.26 9.35
C ALA A 523 9.42 -21.70 9.69
N SER A 524 8.65 -22.12 8.70
CA SER A 524 7.30 -22.63 8.94
C SER A 524 7.02 -23.88 8.14
N PHE A 525 6.24 -24.77 8.74
CA PHE A 525 5.68 -25.93 8.09
C PHE A 525 4.16 -25.81 8.11
N THR A 526 3.53 -25.96 6.96
CA THR A 526 2.07 -25.91 6.80
C THR A 526 1.59 -27.20 6.15
N TYR A 527 0.61 -27.84 6.75
CA TYR A 527 -0.11 -28.96 6.19
C TYR A 527 -1.56 -28.55 5.92
N VAL A 528 -1.99 -28.65 4.67
CA VAL A 528 -3.35 -28.37 4.23
C VAL A 528 -4.01 -29.67 3.84
N TYR A 529 -4.99 -30.11 4.63
CA TYR A 529 -5.80 -31.30 4.37
C TYR A 529 -7.08 -30.92 3.66
N LYS A 530 -7.28 -31.47 2.48
CA LYS A 530 -8.44 -31.19 1.66
C LYS A 530 -9.61 -32.11 2.00
N LEU A 531 -10.70 -31.51 2.46
CA LEU A 531 -11.98 -32.17 2.68
C LEU A 531 -12.91 -32.07 1.45
N PRO A 532 -14.01 -32.85 1.38
CA PRO A 532 -15.07 -32.65 0.41
C PRO A 532 -15.64 -31.22 0.47
N PHE A 533 -16.34 -30.78 -0.58
CA PHE A 533 -17.04 -29.48 -0.66
C PHE A 533 -16.13 -28.24 -0.71
N ASN A 534 -14.84 -28.36 -1.10
CA ASN A 534 -13.87 -27.27 -1.08
C ASN A 534 -13.62 -26.72 0.34
N LEU A 535 -13.67 -27.57 1.33
CA LEU A 535 -13.26 -27.27 2.70
C LEU A 535 -11.82 -27.76 2.88
N TYR A 536 -11.03 -26.99 3.63
CA TYR A 536 -9.64 -27.29 3.95
C TYR A 536 -9.44 -27.17 5.45
N LEU A 537 -8.66 -28.07 6.02
CA LEU A 537 -8.18 -27.96 7.39
C LEU A 537 -6.69 -27.65 7.33
N ASP A 538 -6.27 -26.69 8.09
CA ASP A 538 -4.93 -26.15 8.08
C ASP A 538 -4.28 -26.36 9.44
N ALA A 539 -3.07 -26.91 9.44
CA ALA A 539 -2.19 -26.96 10.59
C ALA A 539 -0.86 -26.31 10.19
N LYS A 540 -0.45 -25.30 10.93
CA LYS A 540 0.81 -24.61 10.68
C LYS A 540 1.59 -24.49 11.97
N THR A 541 2.89 -24.71 11.90
CA THR A 541 3.84 -24.33 12.94
C THR A 541 4.85 -23.37 12.35
N THR A 542 5.19 -22.32 13.08
CA THR A 542 6.19 -21.33 12.68
C THR A 542 7.15 -21.10 13.84
N TYR A 543 8.43 -21.12 13.55
CA TYR A 543 9.46 -20.62 14.44
C TYR A 543 10.06 -19.35 13.85
N GLN A 544 10.17 -18.32 14.69
CA GLN A 544 10.78 -17.04 14.32
C GLN A 544 11.85 -16.70 15.34
N HIS A 545 12.98 -16.23 14.83
CA HIS A 545 14.07 -15.70 15.65
C HIS A 545 14.35 -14.27 15.22
N HIS A 546 14.19 -13.34 16.17
CA HIS A 546 14.46 -11.94 15.98
C HIS A 546 15.68 -11.54 16.81
N TYR A 547 16.66 -10.98 16.16
CA TYR A 547 17.84 -10.42 16.77
C TYR A 547 17.90 -8.93 16.46
N SER A 548 18.19 -8.10 17.45
CA SER A 548 18.43 -6.68 17.28
C SER A 548 19.53 -6.22 18.21
N SER A 549 20.54 -5.54 17.66
CA SER A 549 21.63 -4.92 18.40
C SER A 549 21.69 -3.44 18.06
N THR A 550 21.88 -2.62 19.08
CA THR A 550 22.13 -1.17 18.95
C THR A 550 23.28 -0.83 19.89
N ASP A 551 24.30 -0.15 19.35
CA ASP A 551 25.44 0.36 20.13
C ASP A 551 25.53 1.87 19.92
N ARG A 552 24.87 2.61 20.79
CA ARG A 552 24.83 4.07 20.73
C ARG A 552 25.92 4.68 21.58
N SER A 553 26.79 5.42 20.95
CA SER A 553 27.80 6.25 21.64
C SER A 553 27.48 7.73 21.45
N LEU A 554 27.44 8.48 22.54
CA LEU A 554 27.12 9.91 22.56
C LEU A 554 28.24 10.70 23.25
N PHE A 555 28.64 11.80 22.63
CA PHE A 555 29.68 12.68 23.09
C PHE A 555 29.17 14.12 23.15
N ASN A 556 29.20 14.71 24.32
CA ASN A 556 28.81 16.10 24.59
C ASN A 556 30.02 17.02 24.40
N LEU A 557 30.30 17.45 23.18
CA LEU A 557 31.47 18.22 22.80
C LEU A 557 31.56 19.55 23.54
N GLN A 558 30.41 20.17 23.89
CA GLN A 558 30.37 21.42 24.66
C GLN A 558 31.01 21.32 26.07
N LYS A 559 31.26 20.13 26.57
CA LYS A 559 31.97 19.92 27.84
C LYS A 559 33.48 20.10 27.72
N LEU A 560 34.01 20.09 26.51
CA LEU A 560 35.42 20.30 26.24
C LEU A 560 35.79 21.78 26.33
N GLU A 561 37.02 22.07 26.72
CA GLU A 561 37.55 23.42 26.72
C GLU A 561 37.49 24.03 25.31
N ASN A 562 37.03 25.26 25.18
CA ASN A 562 36.81 25.98 23.90
C ASN A 562 35.83 25.32 22.93
N TRP A 563 34.78 24.59 23.46
CA TRP A 563 33.70 24.01 22.68
C TRP A 563 32.30 24.52 23.09
N GLY A 564 32.22 25.47 24.01
CA GLY A 564 30.99 26.13 24.37
C GLY A 564 30.45 27.01 23.25
N GLU A 565 29.26 27.57 23.45
CA GLU A 565 28.55 28.40 22.47
C GLU A 565 29.42 29.52 21.89
N SER A 566 30.18 30.21 22.72
CA SER A 566 31.03 31.32 22.33
C SER A 566 32.25 30.95 21.45
N ALA A 567 32.55 29.66 21.35
CA ALA A 567 33.70 29.16 20.59
C ALA A 567 33.48 29.08 19.07
N TYR A 568 32.25 29.21 18.61
CA TYR A 568 31.83 29.20 17.17
C TYR A 568 32.41 28.03 16.36
N ARG A 569 32.55 26.83 16.98
CA ARG A 569 33.00 25.62 16.27
C ARG A 569 32.09 25.25 15.14
N GLU A 570 32.60 24.62 14.08
CA GLU A 570 31.74 24.09 13.03
C GLU A 570 30.89 22.89 13.51
N LEU A 571 29.76 22.60 12.85
CA LEU A 571 28.83 21.54 13.28
C LEU A 571 29.50 20.18 13.31
N THR A 572 30.29 19.84 12.28
CA THR A 572 30.89 18.51 12.09
C THR A 572 32.33 18.44 12.60
N GLU A 573 32.82 19.49 13.27
CA GLU A 573 34.18 19.52 13.84
C GLU A 573 34.28 18.52 14.99
N LEU A 574 35.39 17.81 15.07
CA LEU A 574 35.73 16.87 16.14
C LEU A 574 37.07 17.24 16.80
N PRO A 575 37.30 16.87 18.06
CA PRO A 575 38.60 16.98 18.68
C PRO A 575 39.68 16.25 17.91
N SER A 576 40.92 16.78 17.93
CA SER A 576 42.05 16.26 17.15
C SER A 576 42.50 14.87 17.57
N THR A 577 42.21 14.44 18.81
CA THR A 577 42.61 13.13 19.34
C THR A 577 41.40 12.35 19.87
N TYR A 578 41.48 11.03 19.81
CA TYR A 578 40.48 10.15 20.38
C TYR A 578 40.35 10.31 21.91
N ASP A 579 41.46 10.51 22.62
CA ASP A 579 41.42 10.71 24.07
C ASP A 579 40.64 11.98 24.44
N SER A 580 40.84 13.06 23.67
CA SER A 580 40.05 14.29 23.85
C SER A 580 38.54 14.05 23.60
N LEU A 581 38.21 13.26 22.61
CA LEU A 581 36.83 12.89 22.35
C LEU A 581 36.21 12.06 23.51
N GLN A 582 36.99 11.16 24.11
CA GLN A 582 36.55 10.36 25.26
C GLN A 582 36.21 11.21 26.49
N LEU A 583 36.89 12.36 26.69
CA LEU A 583 36.54 13.30 27.76
C LEU A 583 35.11 13.89 27.59
N ALA A 584 34.62 13.94 26.38
CA ALA A 584 33.27 14.39 26.09
C ALA A 584 32.21 13.26 26.19
N SER A 585 32.60 12.03 26.47
CA SER A 585 31.68 10.88 26.50
C SER A 585 30.53 11.07 27.48
N ASP A 586 29.32 10.81 27.05
CA ASP A 586 28.11 10.83 27.87
C ASP A 586 27.63 9.40 28.14
N ALA A 587 28.16 8.83 29.25
CA ALA A 587 27.78 7.48 29.65
C ALA A 587 26.28 7.34 30.01
N MET A 588 25.64 8.46 30.44
CA MET A 588 24.23 8.46 30.80
C MET A 588 23.31 8.35 29.57
N ASN A 589 23.78 8.78 28.39
CA ASN A 589 23.00 8.73 27.15
C ASN A 589 23.63 7.81 26.09
N SER A 590 24.74 7.15 26.40
CA SER A 590 25.31 6.04 25.62
C SER A 590 24.79 4.71 26.13
N TYR A 591 24.47 3.79 25.22
CA TYR A 591 23.99 2.47 25.63
C TYR A 591 24.28 1.40 24.59
N TYR A 592 24.40 0.19 25.08
CA TYR A 592 24.37 -1.04 24.31
C TYR A 592 23.08 -1.79 24.62
N SER A 593 22.35 -2.17 23.57
CA SER A 593 21.10 -2.92 23.69
C SER A 593 21.11 -4.10 22.72
N HIS A 594 20.97 -5.28 23.27
CA HIS A 594 21.00 -6.52 22.51
C HIS A 594 19.76 -7.35 22.86
N THR A 595 18.84 -7.47 21.93
CA THR A 595 17.59 -8.19 22.09
C THR A 595 17.57 -9.46 21.25
N ARG A 596 17.20 -10.57 21.86
CA ARG A 596 16.87 -11.83 21.18
C ARG A 596 15.46 -12.21 21.52
N GLU A 597 14.65 -12.47 20.51
CA GLU A 597 13.28 -12.91 20.66
C GLU A 597 13.07 -14.19 19.86
N ASN A 598 12.54 -15.21 20.53
CA ASN A 598 12.13 -16.47 19.91
C ASN A 598 10.63 -16.56 20.00
N GLU A 599 9.96 -16.75 18.89
CA GLU A 599 8.51 -16.92 18.81
C GLU A 599 8.19 -18.25 18.14
N GLU A 600 7.37 -19.06 18.82
CA GLU A 600 6.79 -20.28 18.27
C GLU A 600 5.29 -20.06 18.08
N GLU A 601 4.81 -20.16 16.85
CA GLU A 601 3.38 -20.11 16.55
C GLU A 601 2.88 -21.50 16.20
N ILE A 602 1.80 -21.91 16.87
CA ILE A 602 1.02 -23.08 16.50
C ILE A 602 -0.36 -22.61 16.07
N MET A 603 -0.73 -22.86 14.83
CA MET A 603 -2.00 -22.46 14.26
C MET A 603 -2.77 -23.68 13.75
N VAL A 604 -4.03 -23.75 14.11
CA VAL A 604 -5.00 -24.64 13.49
C VAL A 604 -6.15 -23.81 12.93
N GLY A 605 -6.67 -24.26 11.79
CA GLY A 605 -7.71 -23.50 11.12
C GLY A 605 -8.55 -24.35 10.18
N ALA A 606 -9.61 -23.71 9.70
CA ALA A 606 -10.46 -24.25 8.65
C ALA A 606 -10.79 -23.15 7.65
N GLU A 607 -10.69 -23.47 6.38
CA GLU A 607 -11.10 -22.55 5.33
C GLU A 607 -11.95 -23.24 4.26
N SER A 608 -12.69 -22.45 3.53
CA SER A 608 -13.43 -22.93 2.37
C SER A 608 -13.20 -22.05 1.14
N ASN A 609 -13.05 -22.67 -0.01
CA ASN A 609 -12.97 -21.97 -1.29
C ASN A 609 -14.32 -22.04 -2.03
N GLY A 610 -15.35 -21.40 -1.45
CA GLY A 610 -16.67 -21.29 -2.06
C GLY A 610 -17.59 -22.50 -1.82
N LEU A 611 -17.99 -22.71 -0.56
CA LEU A 611 -19.08 -23.64 -0.20
C LEU A 611 -20.37 -23.20 -0.89
N LYS A 612 -20.99 -24.07 -1.63
CA LYS A 612 -22.33 -23.81 -2.22
C LYS A 612 -23.38 -23.85 -1.13
N VAL A 613 -23.96 -22.70 -0.82
CA VAL A 613 -25.03 -22.59 0.20
C VAL A 613 -26.41 -22.73 -0.47
N SER A 614 -26.55 -22.19 -1.68
CA SER A 614 -27.77 -22.32 -2.51
C SER A 614 -27.40 -22.17 -3.98
N LYS A 615 -28.38 -22.31 -4.88
CA LYS A 615 -28.19 -22.13 -6.32
C LYS A 615 -27.62 -20.72 -6.59
N GLY A 616 -26.43 -20.68 -7.17
CA GLY A 616 -25.74 -19.41 -7.48
C GLY A 616 -25.16 -18.64 -6.29
N SER A 617 -25.21 -19.19 -5.07
CA SER A 617 -24.65 -18.56 -3.86
C SER A 617 -23.49 -19.40 -3.31
N SER A 618 -22.41 -18.72 -2.90
CA SER A 618 -21.21 -19.34 -2.32
C SER A 618 -20.76 -18.63 -1.04
N LEU A 619 -20.35 -19.42 -0.07
CA LEU A 619 -19.76 -18.97 1.20
C LEU A 619 -18.27 -19.29 1.20
N TYR A 620 -17.45 -18.28 1.46
CA TYR A 620 -16.03 -18.38 1.76
C TYR A 620 -15.86 -18.18 3.25
N LEU A 621 -15.17 -19.09 3.87
CA LEU A 621 -14.94 -19.11 5.32
C LEU A 621 -13.44 -19.28 5.54
N SER A 622 -12.87 -18.52 6.48
CA SER A 622 -11.54 -18.78 7.02
C SER A 622 -11.58 -18.47 8.53
N ILE A 623 -11.26 -19.46 9.35
CA ILE A 623 -11.23 -19.36 10.82
C ILE A 623 -9.92 -19.94 11.28
N PHE A 624 -9.12 -19.15 12.01
CA PHE A 624 -7.81 -19.53 12.51
C PHE A 624 -7.65 -19.22 13.98
N PHE A 625 -6.94 -20.09 14.67
CA PHE A 625 -6.65 -20.02 16.09
C PHE A 625 -5.14 -20.16 16.35
N PRO A 626 -4.35 -19.12 16.03
CA PRO A 626 -2.93 -19.12 16.36
C PRO A 626 -2.69 -18.89 17.84
N ILE A 627 -1.76 -19.64 18.40
CA ILE A 627 -1.18 -19.48 19.73
C ILE A 627 0.31 -19.22 19.53
N ASN A 628 0.78 -18.09 20.02
CA ASN A 628 2.17 -17.68 19.93
C ASN A 628 2.80 -17.78 21.32
N LEU A 629 3.88 -18.53 21.41
CA LEU A 629 4.74 -18.63 22.58
C LEU A 629 5.96 -17.79 22.32
N ASN A 630 6.16 -16.72 23.08
CA ASN A 630 7.19 -15.74 22.85
C ASN A 630 8.15 -15.66 24.04
N GLN A 631 9.45 -15.77 23.80
CA GLN A 631 10.50 -15.54 24.76
C GLN A 631 11.41 -14.42 24.30
N THR A 632 11.47 -13.33 25.04
CA THR A 632 12.32 -12.17 24.76
C THR A 632 13.41 -12.07 25.81
N ASN A 633 14.68 -11.97 25.37
CA ASN A 633 15.86 -11.73 26.21
C ASN A 633 16.50 -10.40 25.78
N LEU A 634 16.67 -9.50 26.73
CA LEU A 634 17.34 -8.22 26.54
C LEU A 634 18.60 -8.16 27.41
N HIS A 635 19.75 -7.97 26.79
CA HIS A 635 20.97 -7.53 27.47
C HIS A 635 21.13 -6.03 27.24
N TYR A 636 21.12 -5.26 28.29
CA TYR A 636 21.17 -3.81 28.25
C TYR A 636 22.25 -3.26 29.16
N LYS A 637 23.07 -2.37 28.59
CA LYS A 637 24.15 -1.70 29.29
C LYS A 637 24.05 -0.19 29.06
N ARG A 638 24.00 0.59 30.12
CA ARG A 638 23.97 2.06 30.11
C ARG A 638 24.47 2.60 31.46
N ALA A 639 25.53 3.38 31.46
CA ALA A 639 26.19 3.87 32.69
C ALA A 639 26.45 2.74 33.68
N ALA A 640 25.86 2.79 34.89
CA ALA A 640 25.98 1.76 35.93
C ALA A 640 25.04 0.55 35.73
N ILE A 641 24.12 0.61 34.75
CA ILE A 641 23.20 -0.50 34.47
C ILE A 641 23.91 -1.47 33.53
N ASP A 642 24.04 -2.73 33.93
CA ASP A 642 24.48 -3.86 33.11
C ASP A 642 23.60 -5.05 33.52
N THR A 643 22.57 -5.36 32.71
CA THR A 643 21.55 -6.30 33.14
C THR A 643 21.02 -7.14 31.99
N VAL A 644 20.56 -8.32 32.31
CA VAL A 644 19.85 -9.22 31.40
C VAL A 644 18.43 -9.42 31.92
N LEU A 645 17.45 -9.07 31.07
CA LEU A 645 16.05 -9.27 31.35
C LEU A 645 15.46 -10.34 30.44
N THR A 646 14.64 -11.21 31.01
CA THR A 646 13.90 -12.23 30.26
C THR A 646 12.40 -12.05 30.47
N ARG A 647 11.61 -12.23 29.41
CA ARG A 647 10.16 -12.23 29.48
C ARG A 647 9.59 -13.34 28.60
N ASN A 648 8.65 -14.09 29.13
CA ASN A 648 7.85 -15.06 28.40
C ASN A 648 6.42 -14.53 28.28
N ASN A 649 5.82 -14.64 27.11
CA ASN A 649 4.43 -14.29 26.85
C ASN A 649 3.76 -15.33 25.97
N ASP A 650 2.50 -15.63 26.29
CA ASP A 650 1.64 -16.46 25.47
C ASP A 650 0.53 -15.59 24.90
N PHE A 651 0.40 -15.57 23.56
CA PHE A 651 -0.61 -14.77 22.89
C PHE A 651 -1.57 -15.66 22.11
N PHE A 652 -2.86 -15.40 22.27
CA PHE A 652 -3.90 -15.97 21.44
C PHE A 652 -4.40 -14.90 20.46
N LYS A 653 -4.28 -15.13 19.14
CA LYS A 653 -4.55 -14.13 18.09
C LYS A 653 -5.60 -14.64 17.09
N PRO A 654 -6.86 -14.91 17.49
CA PRO A 654 -7.88 -15.48 16.62
C PRO A 654 -8.23 -14.56 15.46
N SER A 655 -8.54 -15.16 14.32
CA SER A 655 -9.07 -14.45 13.17
C SER A 655 -10.21 -15.20 12.50
N ILE A 656 -11.22 -14.47 12.06
CA ILE A 656 -12.43 -14.98 11.42
C ILE A 656 -12.70 -14.14 10.17
N PHE A 657 -12.85 -14.81 9.06
CA PHE A 657 -13.26 -14.20 7.81
C PHE A 657 -14.42 -14.98 7.20
N LEU A 658 -15.51 -14.28 6.89
CA LEU A 658 -16.69 -14.82 6.23
C LEU A 658 -17.04 -13.96 5.02
N ARG A 659 -17.26 -14.57 3.85
CA ARG A 659 -17.76 -13.86 2.66
C ARG A 659 -18.88 -14.67 2.02
N LEU A 660 -20.08 -14.12 2.05
CA LEU A 660 -21.23 -14.67 1.35
C LEU A 660 -21.44 -13.92 0.04
N ARG A 661 -21.39 -14.63 -1.06
CA ARG A 661 -21.73 -14.12 -2.38
C ARG A 661 -23.04 -14.75 -2.85
N THR A 662 -24.01 -13.93 -3.24
CA THR A 662 -25.33 -14.38 -3.69
C THR A 662 -25.44 -14.42 -5.22
N GLU A 663 -26.43 -15.16 -5.74
CA GLU A 663 -26.77 -15.24 -7.17
C GLU A 663 -27.00 -13.84 -7.78
N LYS A 664 -27.53 -12.88 -7.00
CA LYS A 664 -27.81 -11.50 -7.42
C LYS A 664 -26.60 -10.58 -7.42
N LYS A 665 -25.37 -11.15 -7.39
CA LYS A 665 -24.09 -10.40 -7.34
C LYS A 665 -24.01 -9.44 -6.14
N THR A 666 -24.56 -9.86 -5.01
CA THR A 666 -24.41 -9.17 -3.74
C THR A 666 -23.38 -9.93 -2.92
N THR A 667 -22.43 -9.21 -2.34
CA THR A 667 -21.37 -9.77 -1.50
C THR A 667 -21.46 -9.17 -0.09
N TYR A 668 -21.46 -10.00 0.92
CA TYR A 668 -21.35 -9.65 2.32
C TYR A 668 -20.03 -10.19 2.82
N THR A 669 -19.24 -9.36 3.47
CA THR A 669 -17.96 -9.77 4.08
C THR A 669 -17.97 -9.38 5.55
N PHE A 670 -17.58 -10.30 6.40
CA PHE A 670 -17.30 -10.10 7.81
C PHE A 670 -15.85 -10.48 8.08
N TYR A 671 -15.13 -9.65 8.82
CA TYR A 671 -13.77 -9.91 9.24
C TYR A 671 -13.59 -9.50 10.69
N TYR A 672 -12.99 -10.37 11.49
CA TYR A 672 -12.58 -10.08 12.85
C TYR A 672 -11.17 -10.61 13.07
N THR A 673 -10.34 -9.82 13.75
CA THR A 673 -9.03 -10.27 14.22
C THR A 673 -8.69 -9.63 15.55
N GLN A 674 -7.93 -10.37 16.35
CA GLN A 674 -7.32 -9.89 17.58
C GLN A 674 -5.80 -10.03 17.47
N SER A 675 -5.08 -9.01 17.88
CA SER A 675 -3.62 -9.03 18.00
C SER A 675 -3.20 -8.53 19.38
N THR A 676 -2.20 -9.18 19.97
CA THR A 676 -1.64 -8.77 21.26
C THR A 676 -0.14 -8.56 21.11
N SER A 677 0.37 -7.47 21.66
CA SER A 677 1.79 -7.13 21.68
C SER A 677 2.24 -6.77 23.09
N ALA A 678 3.47 -7.13 23.41
CA ALA A 678 4.09 -6.78 24.68
C ALA A 678 4.87 -5.47 24.54
N PRO A 679 4.93 -4.61 25.58
CA PRO A 679 5.77 -3.43 25.59
C PRO A 679 7.26 -3.80 25.57
N SER A 680 8.10 -2.89 25.10
CA SER A 680 9.56 -3.09 25.09
C SER A 680 10.09 -3.40 26.50
N LEU A 681 11.02 -4.37 26.59
CA LEU A 681 11.69 -4.68 27.84
C LEU A 681 12.53 -3.53 28.39
N VAL A 682 12.98 -2.61 27.53
CA VAL A 682 13.73 -1.41 27.94
C VAL A 682 12.92 -0.55 28.91
N TYR A 683 11.58 -0.54 28.79
CA TYR A 683 10.73 0.19 29.72
C TYR A 683 10.73 -0.34 31.16
N ARG A 684 11.25 -1.56 31.40
CA ARG A 684 11.42 -2.10 32.75
C ARG A 684 12.67 -1.60 33.47
N LEU A 685 13.54 -0.93 32.77
CA LEU A 685 14.79 -0.39 33.30
C LEU A 685 14.54 1.01 33.87
N ASP A 686 15.15 1.32 35.00
CA ASP A 686 15.02 2.65 35.61
C ASP A 686 16.17 3.55 35.16
N PHE A 687 15.91 4.36 34.14
CA PHE A 687 16.80 5.40 33.69
C PHE A 687 16.04 6.58 33.08
N LYS A 688 16.72 7.71 33.02
CA LYS A 688 16.28 8.95 32.39
C LYS A 688 17.03 9.13 31.06
N ASP A 689 16.31 9.45 29.98
CA ASP A 689 16.91 9.94 28.72
C ASP A 689 16.59 11.42 28.58
N ASP A 690 17.61 12.26 28.61
CA ASP A 690 17.56 13.72 28.49
C ASP A 690 18.40 14.22 27.29
N THR A 691 18.54 13.38 26.29
CA THR A 691 19.24 13.73 25.04
C THR A 691 18.58 14.93 24.35
N ASP A 692 17.26 15.03 24.41
CA ASP A 692 16.50 16.24 24.04
C ASP A 692 16.16 17.02 25.32
N PRO A 693 16.66 18.25 25.49
CA PRO A 693 16.44 19.02 26.70
C PRO A 693 14.98 19.43 26.93
N LEU A 694 14.17 19.48 25.88
CA LEU A 694 12.75 19.82 25.96
C LEU A 694 11.84 18.59 26.13
N ASN A 695 12.36 17.38 25.89
CA ASN A 695 11.60 16.13 25.95
C ASN A 695 12.36 15.04 26.71
N ILE A 696 12.21 15.03 28.00
CA ILE A 696 12.85 14.06 28.91
C ILE A 696 12.00 12.77 28.91
N MET A 697 12.63 11.63 28.74
CA MET A 697 11.95 10.33 28.83
C MET A 697 12.27 9.58 30.11
N LEU A 698 11.24 9.07 30.74
CA LEU A 698 11.30 8.13 31.85
C LEU A 698 10.69 6.80 31.42
N ASN A 699 10.97 5.76 32.18
CA ASN A 699 10.44 4.41 31.92
C ASN A 699 9.38 4.00 32.94
N ASN A 700 8.66 2.87 32.65
CA ASN A 700 7.64 2.29 33.53
C ASN A 700 7.66 0.76 33.45
N ALA A 701 8.10 0.14 34.55
CA ALA A 701 8.21 -1.33 34.64
C ALA A 701 6.85 -2.07 34.70
N ASN A 702 5.76 -1.35 35.00
CA ASN A 702 4.43 -1.93 35.25
C ASN A 702 3.54 -2.01 34.01
N LEU A 703 4.09 -1.83 32.82
CA LEU A 703 3.32 -1.86 31.57
C LEU A 703 2.74 -3.24 31.31
N LYS A 704 1.46 -3.25 30.89
CA LYS A 704 0.71 -4.42 30.47
C LYS A 704 0.77 -4.61 28.96
N ASN A 705 0.52 -5.80 28.48
CA ASN A 705 0.38 -6.10 27.07
C ASN A 705 -0.81 -5.34 26.46
N THR A 706 -0.61 -4.80 25.29
CA THR A 706 -1.66 -4.11 24.50
C THR A 706 -2.39 -5.12 23.63
N THR A 707 -3.72 -5.12 23.67
CA THR A 707 -4.56 -5.97 22.82
C THR A 707 -5.42 -5.11 21.90
N ASN A 708 -5.33 -5.37 20.61
CA ASN A 708 -6.10 -4.72 19.57
C ASN A 708 -7.17 -5.67 19.01
N HIS A 709 -8.39 -5.17 18.88
CA HIS A 709 -9.51 -5.85 18.25
C HIS A 709 -9.91 -5.06 17.01
N GLN A 710 -10.03 -5.73 15.89
CA GLN A 710 -10.51 -5.16 14.64
C GLN A 710 -11.73 -5.93 14.16
N LEU A 711 -12.79 -5.20 13.82
CA LEU A 711 -14.01 -5.70 13.20
C LEU A 711 -14.23 -4.97 11.89
N SER A 712 -14.55 -5.69 10.83
CA SER A 712 -14.92 -5.08 9.53
C SER A 712 -16.12 -5.79 8.92
N LEU A 713 -17.10 -5.00 8.49
CA LEU A 713 -18.27 -5.44 7.77
C LEU A 713 -18.29 -4.75 6.40
N THR A 714 -18.43 -5.49 5.32
CA THR A 714 -18.54 -4.91 3.98
C THR A 714 -19.76 -5.47 3.26
N PHE A 715 -20.52 -4.58 2.68
CA PHE A 715 -21.61 -4.89 1.77
C PHE A 715 -21.30 -4.36 0.38
N LYS A 716 -21.43 -5.20 -0.66
CA LYS A 716 -21.19 -4.81 -2.04
C LYS A 716 -22.26 -5.35 -2.97
N LYS A 717 -22.77 -4.50 -3.86
CA LYS A 717 -23.77 -4.86 -4.86
C LYS A 717 -23.43 -4.25 -6.21
N GLU A 718 -23.45 -5.10 -7.25
CA GLU A 718 -23.10 -4.72 -8.61
C GLU A 718 -24.24 -5.05 -9.58
N LYS A 719 -24.50 -4.13 -10.52
CA LYS A 719 -25.40 -4.36 -11.66
C LYS A 719 -24.74 -3.87 -12.93
N THR A 720 -24.67 -4.71 -13.95
CA THR A 720 -24.03 -4.40 -15.24
C THR A 720 -24.82 -3.33 -16.02
N LYS A 721 -26.15 -3.33 -15.91
CA LYS A 721 -27.02 -2.31 -16.55
C LYS A 721 -26.80 -0.98 -15.86
N HIS A 722 -26.48 0.09 -16.60
CA HIS A 722 -26.13 1.42 -16.12
C HIS A 722 -24.91 1.46 -15.19
N GLN A 723 -24.06 0.43 -15.23
CA GLN A 723 -22.81 0.35 -14.47
C GLN A 723 -22.99 0.72 -12.99
N ILE A 724 -24.08 0.22 -12.36
CA ILE A 724 -24.39 0.54 -10.97
C ILE A 724 -23.48 -0.28 -10.08
N MET A 725 -22.77 0.41 -9.20
CA MET A 725 -22.01 -0.17 -8.13
C MET A 725 -22.34 0.54 -6.84
N PHE A 726 -22.60 -0.25 -5.82
CA PHE A 726 -22.77 0.22 -4.45
C PHE A 726 -21.92 -0.63 -3.53
N SER A 727 -21.09 -0.01 -2.72
CA SER A 727 -20.36 -0.66 -1.63
C SER A 727 -20.41 0.20 -0.39
N THR A 728 -20.55 -0.43 0.76
CA THR A 728 -20.41 0.21 2.05
C THR A 728 -19.62 -0.69 2.97
N ASP A 729 -18.78 -0.11 3.78
CA ASP A 729 -18.03 -0.78 4.83
C ASP A 729 -18.23 -0.09 6.18
N LEU A 730 -18.13 -0.87 7.23
CA LEU A 730 -18.12 -0.44 8.61
C LEU A 730 -16.95 -1.12 9.30
N ASN A 731 -16.05 -0.32 9.90
CA ASN A 731 -14.85 -0.79 10.57
C ASN A 731 -14.86 -0.29 12.01
N GLY A 732 -14.54 -1.18 12.93
CA GLY A 732 -14.40 -0.88 14.35
C GLY A 732 -13.03 -1.33 14.85
N PHE A 733 -12.38 -0.48 15.64
CA PHE A 733 -11.11 -0.78 16.29
C PHE A 733 -11.24 -0.47 17.78
N LEU A 734 -10.78 -1.38 18.61
CA LEU A 734 -10.72 -1.22 20.07
C LEU A 734 -9.33 -1.64 20.55
N THR A 735 -8.68 -0.75 21.31
CA THR A 735 -7.39 -1.05 21.94
C THR A 735 -7.55 -1.13 23.44
N GLN A 736 -7.23 -2.28 24.01
CA GLN A 736 -7.16 -2.51 25.45
C GLN A 736 -5.72 -2.35 25.93
N HIS A 737 -5.51 -1.69 27.07
CA HIS A 737 -4.21 -1.35 27.61
C HIS A 737 -3.29 -0.68 26.57
N ALA A 738 -3.85 0.30 25.81
CA ALA A 738 -3.06 1.06 24.85
C ALA A 738 -1.86 1.69 25.54
N LEU A 739 -0.69 1.60 24.91
CA LEU A 739 0.49 2.29 25.37
C LEU A 739 0.33 3.79 25.09
N ALA A 740 0.20 4.59 26.14
CA ALA A 740 0.16 6.05 26.12
C ALA A 740 1.50 6.60 26.56
N MET A 741 1.98 7.62 25.83
CA MET A 741 3.18 8.37 26.22
C MET A 741 2.73 9.57 27.04
N GLY A 742 2.26 9.32 28.28
CA GLY A 742 1.83 10.33 29.19
C GLY A 742 2.96 11.30 29.57
N PHE A 743 2.66 12.58 29.73
CA PHE A 743 3.67 13.56 30.06
C PHE A 743 3.22 14.56 31.14
N LEU A 744 4.20 15.02 31.90
CA LEU A 744 4.13 16.21 32.73
C LEU A 744 4.80 17.37 31.99
N TYR A 745 4.08 18.47 31.87
CA TYR A 745 4.52 19.67 31.20
C TYR A 745 4.85 20.77 32.23
N ASP A 746 6.04 21.34 32.12
CA ASP A 746 6.43 22.50 32.92
C ASP A 746 5.92 23.79 32.24
N THR A 747 4.95 24.42 32.85
CA THR A 747 4.28 25.64 32.35
C THR A 747 5.18 26.88 32.30
N LYS A 748 6.38 26.83 32.91
CA LYS A 748 7.35 27.94 32.90
C LYS A 748 8.42 27.76 31.83
N THR A 749 8.83 26.56 31.55
CA THR A 749 9.96 26.25 30.66
C THR A 749 9.55 25.55 29.37
N GLY A 750 8.34 24.94 29.33
CA GLY A 750 7.90 24.12 28.22
C GLY A 750 8.53 22.72 28.20
N ILE A 751 9.34 22.35 29.17
CA ILE A 751 9.93 21.01 29.26
C ILE A 751 8.86 19.97 29.51
N ARG A 752 8.92 18.87 28.76
CA ARG A 752 8.06 17.71 28.92
C ARG A 752 8.82 16.55 29.53
N THR A 753 8.28 16.01 30.61
CA THR A 753 8.77 14.75 31.15
C THR A 753 7.77 13.66 30.80
N THR A 754 8.12 12.83 29.84
CA THR A 754 7.27 11.80 29.26
C THR A 754 7.52 10.45 29.94
N ARG A 755 6.46 9.71 30.27
CA ARG A 755 6.51 8.38 30.83
C ARG A 755 5.47 7.49 30.14
N PRO A 756 5.86 6.30 29.63
CA PRO A 756 4.88 5.36 29.08
C PRO A 756 3.97 4.82 30.18
N ASP A 757 2.67 4.69 29.89
CA ASP A 757 1.69 4.06 30.75
C ASP A 757 0.60 3.39 29.92
N ASN A 758 -0.25 2.55 30.54
CA ASN A 758 -1.35 1.93 29.85
C ASN A 758 -2.66 2.68 30.09
N VAL A 759 -3.39 2.95 29.02
CA VAL A 759 -4.72 3.55 29.09
C VAL A 759 -5.76 2.64 28.42
N ASN A 760 -7.00 2.71 28.90
CA ASN A 760 -8.14 2.06 28.26
C ASN A 760 -9.12 3.11 27.75
N GLY A 761 -9.89 2.74 26.74
CA GLY A 761 -10.91 3.61 26.17
C GLY A 761 -10.54 4.14 24.78
N ASN A 762 -9.40 3.75 24.20
CA ASN A 762 -9.08 4.06 22.80
C ASN A 762 -9.87 3.14 21.87
N TRP A 763 -10.80 3.73 21.13
CA TRP A 763 -11.57 3.01 20.11
C TRP A 763 -12.04 3.96 19.02
N ASN A 764 -12.28 3.41 17.85
CA ASN A 764 -12.91 4.14 16.76
C ASN A 764 -13.89 3.25 15.99
N ILE A 765 -14.87 3.88 15.42
CA ILE A 765 -15.80 3.29 14.45
C ILE A 765 -15.91 4.21 13.23
N GLY A 766 -15.83 3.63 12.05
CA GLY A 766 -15.93 4.41 10.82
C GLY A 766 -16.16 3.52 9.62
N GLY A 767 -16.27 4.14 8.48
CA GLY A 767 -16.45 3.42 7.24
C GLY A 767 -16.66 4.34 6.06
N GLY A 768 -17.03 3.74 4.94
CA GLY A 768 -17.29 4.46 3.72
C GLY A 768 -18.41 3.86 2.91
N THR A 769 -19.05 4.70 2.11
CA THR A 769 -20.06 4.30 1.13
C THR A 769 -19.64 4.83 -0.23
N ASN A 770 -19.52 3.94 -1.20
CA ASN A 770 -19.21 4.28 -2.58
C ASN A 770 -20.40 3.96 -3.47
N TYR A 771 -20.84 4.91 -4.25
CA TYR A 771 -21.90 4.74 -5.22
C TYR A 771 -21.49 5.29 -6.57
N THR A 772 -21.56 4.44 -7.60
CA THR A 772 -21.28 4.84 -8.97
C THR A 772 -22.44 4.39 -9.86
N ARG A 773 -22.88 5.27 -10.78
CA ARG A 773 -23.94 4.98 -11.72
C ARG A 773 -23.82 5.81 -12.99
N CYS A 774 -24.11 5.20 -14.15
CA CYS A 774 -24.43 5.94 -15.36
C CYS A 774 -25.92 6.36 -15.34
N LEU A 775 -26.15 7.67 -15.48
CA LEU A 775 -27.49 8.26 -15.32
C LEU A 775 -28.32 8.18 -16.59
N ASP A 776 -27.71 8.12 -17.76
CA ASP A 776 -28.34 8.07 -19.07
C ASP A 776 -28.30 6.68 -19.71
N ALA A 777 -29.17 6.45 -20.70
CA ALA A 777 -29.28 5.16 -21.40
C ALA A 777 -28.08 4.84 -22.32
N LYS A 778 -27.25 5.84 -22.64
CA LYS A 778 -26.04 5.71 -23.49
C LYS A 778 -24.76 5.61 -22.71
N ASP A 779 -24.83 5.61 -21.36
CA ASP A 779 -23.68 5.61 -20.44
C ASP A 779 -22.68 6.76 -20.71
N LEU A 780 -23.21 7.94 -21.08
CA LEU A 780 -22.42 9.15 -21.33
C LEU A 780 -22.29 10.03 -20.09
N LEU A 781 -23.28 10.00 -19.20
CA LEU A 781 -23.31 10.76 -17.96
C LEU A 781 -23.11 9.84 -16.78
N SER A 782 -21.95 9.92 -16.11
CA SER A 782 -21.65 9.15 -14.90
C SER A 782 -21.71 10.02 -13.66
N PHE A 783 -22.28 9.46 -12.61
CA PHE A 783 -22.32 10.02 -11.27
C PHE A 783 -21.54 9.12 -10.31
N GLU A 784 -20.74 9.73 -9.45
CA GLU A 784 -19.95 9.08 -8.42
C GLU A 784 -20.17 9.81 -7.09
N SER A 785 -20.31 9.05 -6.00
CA SER A 785 -20.43 9.57 -4.64
C SER A 785 -19.55 8.71 -3.73
N HIS A 786 -18.74 9.36 -2.90
CA HIS A 786 -17.90 8.73 -1.90
C HIS A 786 -18.13 9.42 -0.55
N THR A 787 -18.91 8.78 0.31
CA THR A 787 -19.17 9.23 1.68
C THR A 787 -18.22 8.53 2.63
N GLY A 788 -17.51 9.25 3.47
CA GLY A 788 -16.71 8.70 4.56
C GLY A 788 -17.21 9.22 5.90
N TYR A 789 -17.22 8.38 6.91
CA TYR A 789 -17.59 8.72 8.29
C TYR A 789 -16.68 8.03 9.28
N GLN A 790 -16.28 8.73 10.32
CA GLN A 790 -15.45 8.20 11.39
C GLN A 790 -15.75 8.92 12.71
N TYR A 791 -15.89 8.15 13.75
CA TYR A 791 -15.87 8.63 15.13
C TYR A 791 -14.68 8.04 15.86
N VAL A 792 -13.87 8.87 16.50
CA VAL A 792 -12.68 8.48 17.26
C VAL A 792 -12.86 8.92 18.71
N HIS A 793 -12.76 7.96 19.61
CA HIS A 793 -12.64 8.21 21.05
C HIS A 793 -11.18 7.97 21.43
N SER A 794 -10.44 9.06 21.63
CA SER A 794 -9.01 9.05 21.96
C SER A 794 -8.80 9.35 23.43
N VAL A 795 -8.03 8.51 24.08
CA VAL A 795 -7.66 8.64 25.51
C VAL A 795 -6.15 8.65 25.62
N ASP A 796 -5.63 9.61 26.34
CA ASP A 796 -4.21 9.73 26.66
C ASP A 796 -4.03 10.34 28.06
N LEU A 797 -2.78 10.57 28.46
CA LEU A 797 -2.39 11.08 29.75
C LEU A 797 -1.64 12.41 29.59
N THR A 798 -2.10 13.46 30.24
CA THR A 798 -1.44 14.76 30.21
C THR A 798 -1.49 15.38 31.60
N GLY A 799 -0.47 16.16 31.98
CA GLY A 799 -0.42 16.85 33.26
C GLY A 799 0.53 18.04 33.22
N THR A 800 0.51 18.83 34.28
CA THR A 800 1.43 19.94 34.51
C THR A 800 2.18 19.74 35.81
N THR A 801 3.40 20.27 35.88
CA THR A 801 4.29 20.11 37.06
C THR A 801 3.78 20.85 38.29
N ASP A 802 2.95 21.87 38.11
CA ASP A 802 2.32 22.68 39.13
C ASP A 802 0.90 22.23 39.50
N GLY A 803 0.40 21.13 38.88
CA GLY A 803 -0.92 20.56 39.06
C GLY A 803 -0.96 19.29 39.89
N SER A 804 -2.08 18.56 39.79
CA SER A 804 -2.33 17.29 40.50
C SER A 804 -1.53 16.09 39.96
N GLY A 805 -0.65 16.28 38.99
CA GLY A 805 0.08 15.25 38.28
C GLY A 805 -0.54 14.90 36.93
N VAL A 806 -0.33 13.66 36.46
CA VAL A 806 -0.84 13.22 35.18
C VAL A 806 -2.31 12.82 35.30
N GLU A 807 -3.15 13.43 34.45
CA GLU A 807 -4.58 13.18 34.38
C GLU A 807 -4.98 12.56 33.04
N ARG A 808 -6.11 11.86 33.04
CA ARG A 808 -6.69 11.27 31.84
C ARG A 808 -7.30 12.35 30.93
N SER A 809 -6.79 12.48 29.72
CA SER A 809 -7.32 13.34 28.66
C SER A 809 -8.21 12.51 27.73
N VAL A 810 -9.41 13.00 27.43
CA VAL A 810 -10.35 12.34 26.52
C VAL A 810 -10.77 13.35 25.46
N VAL A 811 -10.63 12.96 24.20
CA VAL A 811 -11.04 13.75 23.03
C VAL A 811 -11.92 12.89 22.12
N HIS A 812 -13.04 13.48 21.71
CA HIS A 812 -13.96 12.92 20.72
C HIS A 812 -13.76 13.64 19.40
N ASN A 813 -13.61 12.90 18.32
CA ASN A 813 -13.45 13.45 16.98
C ASN A 813 -14.44 12.78 16.03
N VAL A 814 -15.37 13.56 15.49
CA VAL A 814 -16.29 13.17 14.43
C VAL A 814 -15.76 13.68 13.10
N ASN A 815 -15.54 12.82 12.13
CA ASN A 815 -15.14 13.18 10.79
C ASN A 815 -16.20 12.71 9.79
N LEU A 816 -16.71 13.61 8.99
CA LEU A 816 -17.61 13.32 7.88
C LEU A 816 -17.01 13.90 6.59
N ASN A 817 -17.02 13.13 5.53
CA ASN A 817 -16.63 13.61 4.21
C ASN A 817 -17.58 13.11 3.14
N GLU A 818 -17.87 13.92 2.16
CA GLU A 818 -18.66 13.60 0.98
C GLU A 818 -17.92 14.11 -0.26
N GLU A 819 -17.70 13.25 -1.22
CA GLU A 819 -17.11 13.57 -2.51
C GLU A 819 -18.09 13.19 -3.62
N LEU A 820 -18.44 14.18 -4.46
CA LEU A 820 -19.36 14.03 -5.57
C LEU A 820 -18.64 14.30 -6.89
N GLY A 821 -18.82 13.42 -7.84
CA GLY A 821 -18.33 13.52 -9.21
C GLY A 821 -19.44 13.38 -10.24
N LEU A 822 -19.48 14.28 -11.22
CA LEU A 822 -20.36 14.19 -12.38
C LEU A 822 -19.52 14.33 -13.65
N ASN A 823 -19.47 13.30 -14.48
CA ASN A 823 -18.70 13.29 -15.71
C ASN A 823 -19.61 13.10 -16.91
N TYR A 824 -19.52 14.00 -17.88
CA TYR A 824 -20.28 13.94 -19.12
C TYR A 824 -19.38 13.83 -20.34
N LYS A 825 -19.64 12.85 -21.20
CA LYS A 825 -18.88 12.59 -22.45
C LYS A 825 -19.67 13.14 -23.64
N ILE A 826 -19.05 14.08 -24.37
CA ILE A 826 -19.63 14.72 -25.57
C ILE A 826 -18.78 14.30 -26.77
N GLY A 827 -19.15 13.19 -27.43
CA GLY A 827 -18.32 12.61 -28.49
C GLY A 827 -16.97 12.16 -27.97
N GLN A 828 -15.90 12.84 -28.42
CA GLN A 828 -14.52 12.60 -27.93
C GLN A 828 -14.12 13.56 -26.81
N ASN A 829 -14.99 14.48 -26.42
CA ASN A 829 -14.73 15.45 -25.35
C ASN A 829 -15.30 14.95 -24.02
N LYS A 830 -14.77 15.43 -22.90
CA LYS A 830 -15.24 15.12 -21.56
C LYS A 830 -15.28 16.39 -20.71
N VAL A 831 -16.33 16.57 -19.95
CA VAL A 831 -16.47 17.60 -18.91
C VAL A 831 -16.78 16.91 -17.60
N GLY A 832 -16.09 17.27 -16.55
CA GLY A 832 -16.31 16.78 -15.19
C GLY A 832 -16.57 17.92 -14.23
N LEU A 833 -17.54 17.75 -13.34
CA LEU A 833 -17.74 18.56 -12.15
C LEU A 833 -17.36 17.71 -10.95
N LYS A 834 -16.62 18.28 -10.01
CA LYS A 834 -16.25 17.63 -8.77
C LYS A 834 -16.48 18.53 -7.57
N GLY A 835 -16.90 17.93 -6.46
CA GLY A 835 -17.08 18.61 -5.20
C GLY A 835 -16.72 17.66 -4.04
N LYS A 836 -16.05 18.19 -3.03
CA LYS A 836 -15.76 17.47 -1.78
C LYS A 836 -15.97 18.43 -0.63
N VAL A 837 -16.61 17.91 0.41
CA VAL A 837 -16.72 18.57 1.72
C VAL A 837 -16.17 17.59 2.74
N ALA A 838 -15.24 18.04 3.57
CA ALA A 838 -14.78 17.30 4.74
C ALA A 838 -15.03 18.18 5.98
N TRP A 839 -15.73 17.61 6.95
CA TRP A 839 -16.05 18.24 8.22
C TRP A 839 -15.49 17.41 9.36
N SER A 840 -14.88 18.12 10.32
CA SER A 840 -14.40 17.50 11.56
C SER A 840 -14.89 18.32 12.74
N ASP A 841 -15.52 17.66 13.71
CA ASP A 841 -15.95 18.23 14.98
C ASP A 841 -15.20 17.54 16.12
N ILE A 842 -14.46 18.33 16.90
CA ILE A 842 -13.56 17.85 17.92
C ILE A 842 -13.97 18.45 19.25
N THR A 843 -14.33 17.60 20.20
CA THR A 843 -14.87 17.98 21.50
C THR A 843 -14.18 17.25 22.64
N SER A 844 -14.17 17.84 23.83
CA SER A 844 -13.67 17.24 25.06
C SER A 844 -14.46 17.77 26.26
N GLY A 845 -14.62 16.95 27.30
CA GLY A 845 -15.21 17.36 28.56
C GLY A 845 -14.29 18.17 29.49
N ARG A 846 -13.10 18.55 29.04
CA ARG A 846 -12.12 19.31 29.83
C ARG A 846 -12.54 20.78 29.98
N ALA A 847 -12.30 21.35 31.13
CA ALA A 847 -12.80 22.70 31.47
C ALA A 847 -12.33 23.80 30.51
N ASN A 848 -11.10 23.75 30.02
CA ASN A 848 -10.52 24.80 29.14
C ASN A 848 -10.32 24.31 27.67
N PHE A 849 -11.01 23.25 27.28
CA PHE A 849 -10.93 22.75 25.92
C PHE A 849 -11.77 23.59 24.96
N GLN A 850 -11.14 24.17 23.96
CA GLN A 850 -11.86 24.83 22.88
C GLN A 850 -12.32 23.81 21.85
N ASN A 851 -13.62 23.62 21.76
CA ASN A 851 -14.20 22.78 20.71
C ASN A 851 -13.82 23.32 19.34
N MET A 852 -13.46 22.41 18.44
CA MET A 852 -12.97 22.77 17.11
C MET A 852 -13.93 22.26 16.05
N ASN A 853 -14.30 23.12 15.13
CA ASN A 853 -15.16 22.81 14.00
C ASN A 853 -14.45 23.23 12.73
N VAL A 854 -13.98 22.23 11.95
CA VAL A 854 -13.12 22.47 10.79
C VAL A 854 -13.80 21.96 9.52
N TRP A 855 -13.71 22.79 8.48
CA TRP A 855 -14.30 22.53 7.17
C TRP A 855 -13.25 22.66 6.08
N ASP A 856 -13.09 21.61 5.28
CA ASP A 856 -12.32 21.64 4.06
C ASP A 856 -13.23 21.41 2.85
N PHE A 857 -13.20 22.33 1.90
CA PHE A 857 -13.98 22.27 0.67
C PHE A 857 -13.06 22.12 -0.53
N ARG A 858 -13.44 21.28 -1.47
CA ARG A 858 -12.83 21.19 -2.79
C ARG A 858 -13.95 21.15 -3.83
N TYR A 859 -13.92 22.07 -4.76
CA TYR A 859 -14.87 22.05 -5.89
C TYR A 859 -14.21 22.59 -7.15
N GLY A 860 -14.58 21.98 -8.29
CA GLY A 860 -13.89 22.34 -9.52
C GLY A 860 -14.49 21.70 -10.76
N VAL A 861 -13.89 22.10 -11.86
CA VAL A 861 -14.26 21.65 -13.21
C VAL A 861 -13.05 21.01 -13.88
N THR A 862 -13.25 19.86 -14.51
CA THR A 862 -12.25 19.21 -15.35
C THR A 862 -12.74 19.17 -16.81
N GLY A 863 -11.82 19.24 -17.76
CA GLY A 863 -12.16 19.21 -19.17
C GLY A 863 -11.12 18.51 -20.01
N LEU A 864 -11.60 17.72 -21.00
CA LEU A 864 -10.80 17.17 -22.07
C LEU A 864 -11.46 17.55 -23.40
N TRP A 865 -10.79 18.37 -24.18
CA TRP A 865 -11.32 18.95 -25.41
C TRP A 865 -10.41 18.64 -26.59
N ASN A 866 -11.01 18.10 -27.65
CA ASN A 866 -10.34 17.95 -28.93
C ASN A 866 -10.62 19.20 -29.77
N LEU A 867 -9.57 19.95 -30.02
CA LEU A 867 -9.62 21.24 -30.71
C LEU A 867 -9.26 21.06 -32.21
N PRO A 868 -9.53 22.08 -33.07
CA PRO A 868 -9.01 22.10 -34.42
C PRO A 868 -7.51 21.86 -34.48
N LEU A 869 -6.98 21.55 -35.65
CA LEU A 869 -5.55 21.26 -35.92
C LEU A 869 -5.01 20.01 -35.17
N LYS A 870 -5.92 19.09 -34.74
CA LYS A 870 -5.57 17.89 -33.94
C LYS A 870 -4.91 18.23 -32.60
N LEU A 871 -5.22 19.40 -32.04
CA LEU A 871 -4.85 19.78 -30.70
C LEU A 871 -5.79 19.12 -29.69
N GLN A 872 -5.29 18.82 -28.50
CA GLN A 872 -6.08 18.36 -27.38
C GLN A 872 -5.72 19.19 -26.14
N LEU A 873 -6.75 19.77 -25.52
CA LEU A 873 -6.65 20.51 -24.25
C LEU A 873 -7.19 19.65 -23.13
N SER A 874 -6.36 19.39 -22.11
CA SER A 874 -6.79 18.86 -20.81
C SER A 874 -6.63 19.96 -19.78
N THR A 875 -7.65 20.19 -18.95
CA THR A 875 -7.63 21.27 -17.97
C THR A 875 -8.33 20.85 -16.69
N ASP A 876 -7.85 21.35 -15.56
CA ASP A 876 -8.40 21.20 -14.21
C ASP A 876 -8.34 22.56 -13.51
N LEU A 877 -9.49 23.06 -13.12
CA LEU A 877 -9.63 24.28 -12.32
C LEU A 877 -10.33 23.89 -11.02
N THR A 878 -9.62 23.97 -9.90
CA THR A 878 -10.12 23.52 -8.60
C THR A 878 -9.87 24.57 -7.54
N MET A 879 -10.92 24.88 -6.76
CA MET A 879 -10.86 25.68 -5.55
C MET A 879 -10.69 24.79 -4.34
N PHE A 880 -9.70 25.06 -3.50
CA PHE A 880 -9.50 24.48 -2.18
C PHE A 880 -9.75 25.56 -1.13
N SER A 881 -10.73 25.36 -0.26
CA SER A 881 -11.08 26.31 0.78
C SER A 881 -11.00 25.64 2.13
N ARG A 882 -10.33 26.28 3.10
CA ARG A 882 -10.12 25.75 4.45
C ARG A 882 -10.65 26.74 5.46
N ARG A 883 -11.34 26.23 6.50
CA ARG A 883 -11.97 27.02 7.57
C ARG A 883 -11.84 26.31 8.90
N GLY A 884 -11.71 27.11 9.99
CA GLY A 884 -11.65 26.58 11.36
C GLY A 884 -10.26 26.13 11.80
N TYR A 885 -9.21 26.48 11.04
CA TYR A 885 -7.82 26.33 11.47
C TYR A 885 -7.45 27.44 12.44
N GLU A 886 -6.55 27.16 13.39
CA GLU A 886 -6.18 28.09 14.45
C GLU A 886 -5.51 29.36 13.91
N LEU A 887 -4.51 29.16 13.04
CA LEU A 887 -3.84 30.29 12.41
C LEU A 887 -4.64 30.76 11.19
N ASN A 888 -4.97 32.06 11.19
CA ASN A 888 -5.70 32.69 10.09
C ASN A 888 -5.03 32.48 8.73
N SER A 889 -3.69 32.39 8.67
CA SER A 889 -2.92 32.13 7.45
C SER A 889 -3.13 30.74 6.87
N MET A 890 -3.73 29.82 7.63
CA MET A 890 -4.08 28.46 7.18
C MET A 890 -5.54 28.36 6.73
N ASN A 891 -6.38 29.36 7.00
CA ASN A 891 -7.75 29.47 6.50
C ASN A 891 -7.74 30.05 5.07
N THR A 892 -7.36 29.24 4.10
CA THR A 892 -7.04 29.66 2.72
C THR A 892 -8.20 29.47 1.74
N ASN A 893 -8.10 30.17 0.59
CA ASN A 893 -8.88 29.93 -0.62
C ASN A 893 -7.91 29.84 -1.79
N ASP A 894 -7.56 28.61 -2.18
CA ASP A 894 -6.54 28.33 -3.16
C ASP A 894 -7.21 27.92 -4.47
N LEU A 895 -7.34 28.83 -5.43
CA LEU A 895 -7.78 28.50 -6.78
C LEU A 895 -6.59 28.02 -7.58
N VAL A 896 -6.53 26.73 -7.86
CA VAL A 896 -5.45 26.08 -8.60
C VAL A 896 -5.92 25.75 -10.02
N TRP A 897 -5.14 26.19 -11.01
CA TRP A 897 -5.42 25.90 -12.41
C TRP A 897 -4.25 25.15 -13.04
N ASN A 898 -4.52 23.96 -13.55
CA ASN A 898 -3.59 23.16 -14.34
C ASN A 898 -4.13 22.98 -15.75
N ALA A 899 -3.27 23.01 -16.75
CA ALA A 899 -3.66 22.82 -18.13
C ALA A 899 -2.55 22.15 -18.95
N ARG A 900 -2.95 21.30 -19.90
CA ARG A 900 -2.07 20.68 -20.89
C ARG A 900 -2.64 20.87 -22.28
N LEU A 901 -1.84 21.42 -23.18
CA LEU A 901 -2.13 21.50 -24.60
C LEU A 901 -1.20 20.55 -25.35
N SER A 902 -1.76 19.53 -25.99
CA SER A 902 -0.99 18.49 -26.67
C SER A 902 -1.32 18.37 -28.15
N ARG A 903 -0.33 17.94 -28.95
CA ARG A 903 -0.48 17.58 -30.35
C ARG A 903 0.41 16.40 -30.71
N THR A 904 -0.14 15.50 -31.51
CA THR A 904 0.57 14.30 -31.98
C THR A 904 0.88 14.41 -33.44
N PHE A 905 2.10 14.07 -33.85
CA PHE A 905 2.67 14.08 -35.18
C PHE A 905 3.13 12.66 -35.56
N LEU A 906 3.57 12.49 -36.81
CA LEU A 906 4.18 11.25 -37.31
C LEU A 906 3.34 10.01 -37.00
N ASN A 907 2.02 10.07 -37.27
CA ASN A 907 1.07 8.96 -37.01
C ASN A 907 1.06 8.45 -35.58
N GLY A 908 1.39 9.30 -34.59
CA GLY A 908 1.42 8.94 -33.18
C GLY A 908 2.80 8.73 -32.57
N ASN A 909 3.84 8.70 -33.38
CA ASN A 909 5.21 8.47 -32.90
C ASN A 909 5.82 9.69 -32.19
N LEU A 910 5.46 10.91 -32.59
CA LEU A 910 5.91 12.13 -31.94
C LEU A 910 4.75 12.85 -31.29
N THR A 911 4.87 13.15 -30.00
CA THR A 911 3.89 13.96 -29.25
C THR A 911 4.61 15.15 -28.63
N CYS A 912 4.14 16.36 -28.92
CA CYS A 912 4.57 17.56 -28.24
C CYS A 912 3.43 18.09 -27.39
N PHE A 913 3.74 18.54 -26.15
CA PHE A 913 2.75 19.19 -25.32
C PHE A 913 3.38 20.25 -24.40
N VAL A 914 2.56 21.20 -24.03
CA VAL A 914 2.89 22.24 -23.05
C VAL A 914 2.05 22.00 -21.81
N ASP A 915 2.70 21.87 -20.66
CA ASP A 915 2.08 21.78 -19.34
C ASP A 915 2.18 23.11 -18.61
N GLY A 916 1.07 23.61 -18.10
CA GLY A 916 1.02 24.65 -17.07
C GLY A 916 0.58 24.02 -15.76
N PHE A 917 1.41 24.11 -14.74
CA PHE A 917 1.12 23.64 -13.39
C PHE A 917 0.95 24.83 -12.45
N ASP A 918 -0.15 24.82 -11.67
CA ASP A 918 -0.51 25.89 -10.75
C ASP A 918 -0.35 27.28 -11.39
N ILE A 919 -0.98 27.48 -12.55
CA ILE A 919 -0.81 28.68 -13.40
C ILE A 919 -1.07 29.96 -12.60
N LEU A 920 -2.00 29.92 -11.66
CA LEU A 920 -2.36 31.05 -10.80
C LEU A 920 -1.40 31.25 -9.62
N GLY A 921 -0.62 30.23 -9.25
CA GLY A 921 0.37 30.29 -8.17
C GLY A 921 -0.22 30.31 -6.76
N ASN A 922 -1.35 29.67 -6.56
CA ASN A 922 -2.10 29.68 -5.29
C ASN A 922 -2.04 28.35 -4.53
N LEU A 923 -1.30 27.37 -5.03
CA LEU A 923 -1.24 26.04 -4.40
C LEU A 923 -0.64 26.12 -3.00
N SER A 924 -1.34 25.58 -2.00
CA SER A 924 -0.83 25.34 -0.66
C SER A 924 -1.06 23.88 -0.23
N ASN A 925 -0.13 23.34 0.56
CA ASN A 925 -0.24 21.99 1.14
C ASN A 925 -0.29 22.12 2.67
N ILE A 926 -1.47 21.92 3.24
CA ILE A 926 -1.75 22.05 4.66
C ILE A 926 -2.35 20.74 5.17
N TYR A 927 -1.80 20.23 6.24
CA TYR A 927 -2.22 19.01 6.91
C TYR A 927 -2.55 19.29 8.39
N ARG A 928 -3.51 18.56 8.96
CA ARG A 928 -3.92 18.66 10.35
C ARG A 928 -4.07 17.28 10.98
N SER A 929 -3.61 17.14 12.22
CA SER A 929 -3.87 15.98 13.07
C SER A 929 -4.32 16.40 14.46
N VAL A 930 -5.17 15.60 15.10
CA VAL A 930 -5.67 15.84 16.46
C VAL A 930 -5.79 14.51 17.20
N ASN A 931 -5.35 14.50 18.44
CA ASN A 931 -5.52 13.40 19.37
C ASN A 931 -5.80 13.92 20.79
N ALA A 932 -5.81 13.05 21.81
CA ALA A 932 -6.10 13.43 23.19
C ALA A 932 -5.00 14.30 23.84
N GLN A 933 -3.80 14.38 23.27
CA GLN A 933 -2.70 15.21 23.78
C GLN A 933 -2.65 16.59 23.15
N GLY A 934 -3.12 16.71 21.89
CA GLY A 934 -2.99 18.00 21.21
C GLY A 934 -3.49 18.01 19.78
N ARG A 935 -3.30 19.17 19.18
CA ARG A 935 -3.54 19.45 17.75
C ARG A 935 -2.24 19.90 17.10
N THR A 936 -1.99 19.40 15.90
CA THR A 936 -0.87 19.82 15.05
C THR A 936 -1.41 20.25 13.69
N GLU A 937 -1.01 21.44 13.24
CA GLU A 937 -1.29 21.97 11.92
C GLU A 937 0.04 22.22 11.20
N THR A 938 0.22 21.62 10.03
CA THR A 938 1.47 21.69 9.28
C THR A 938 1.22 22.23 7.88
N ARG A 939 1.99 23.26 7.48
CA ARG A 939 2.06 23.73 6.11
C ARG A 939 3.41 23.36 5.51
N TYR A 940 3.38 22.72 4.34
CA TYR A 940 4.58 22.32 3.60
C TYR A 940 4.87 23.27 2.45
N ASN A 941 6.14 23.43 2.09
CA ASN A 941 6.48 24.01 0.81
C ASN A 941 6.07 23.08 -0.33
N VAL A 942 5.72 23.63 -1.47
CA VAL A 942 5.25 22.93 -2.65
C VAL A 942 6.10 23.26 -3.86
N VAL A 943 6.04 22.42 -4.89
CA VAL A 943 6.62 22.72 -6.19
C VAL A 943 6.04 24.03 -6.71
N PRO A 944 6.86 25.07 -6.99
CA PRO A 944 6.36 26.34 -7.49
C PRO A 944 5.77 26.18 -8.89
N ARG A 945 4.80 27.05 -9.22
CA ARG A 945 4.19 27.08 -10.56
C ARG A 945 5.24 27.08 -11.67
N TYR A 946 4.96 26.33 -12.74
CA TYR A 946 5.83 26.25 -13.91
C TYR A 946 5.02 26.07 -15.19
N VAL A 947 5.68 26.38 -16.32
CA VAL A 947 5.25 26.01 -17.65
C VAL A 947 6.39 25.21 -18.28
N MET A 948 6.09 24.04 -18.85
CA MET A 948 7.07 23.16 -19.47
C MET A 948 6.65 22.70 -20.85
N LEU A 949 7.61 22.65 -21.76
CA LEU A 949 7.46 22.02 -23.07
C LEU A 949 8.02 20.59 -23.00
N HIS A 950 7.22 19.65 -23.45
CA HIS A 950 7.56 18.23 -23.52
C HIS A 950 7.57 17.74 -24.94
N VAL A 951 8.56 16.92 -25.28
CA VAL A 951 8.69 16.22 -26.55
C VAL A 951 8.86 14.74 -26.26
N ILE A 952 7.90 13.92 -26.69
CA ILE A 952 7.95 12.47 -26.58
C ILE A 952 8.09 11.85 -27.96
N TYR A 953 9.11 11.04 -28.13
CA TYR A 953 9.28 10.21 -29.33
C TYR A 953 9.10 8.73 -28.97
N ARG A 954 8.30 8.01 -29.79
CA ARG A 954 7.95 6.60 -29.60
C ARG A 954 8.35 5.78 -30.79
N LEU A 955 9.13 4.75 -30.55
CA LEU A 955 9.56 3.79 -31.55
C LEU A 955 8.93 2.43 -31.23
N ASN A 956 8.14 1.91 -32.18
CA ASN A 956 7.58 0.57 -32.13
C ASN A 956 8.08 -0.22 -33.32
N VAL A 957 8.88 -1.24 -33.05
CA VAL A 957 9.38 -2.16 -34.07
C VAL A 957 8.69 -3.51 -33.90
N GLN A 958 7.80 -3.82 -34.82
CA GLN A 958 7.20 -5.16 -34.91
C GLN A 958 8.16 -6.12 -35.62
N PRO A 959 8.26 -7.39 -35.23
CA PRO A 959 8.96 -8.37 -36.01
C PRO A 959 8.33 -8.47 -37.40
N LYS A 960 9.17 -8.51 -38.43
CA LYS A 960 8.70 -8.75 -39.81
C LYS A 960 7.86 -10.03 -39.79
N LYS A 961 6.64 -9.98 -40.32
CA LYS A 961 5.87 -11.20 -40.60
C LYS A 961 6.73 -12.04 -41.54
N ASN A 962 7.22 -13.17 -41.07
CA ASN A 962 7.71 -14.21 -42.00
C ASN A 962 6.53 -14.58 -42.92
N ARG A 963 6.67 -14.24 -44.17
CA ARG A 963 5.74 -14.59 -45.24
C ARG A 963 5.65 -16.10 -45.41
#